data_476c81a3f32e510e103e2e258638e9b3
#
_entry.id   476c81a3f32e510e103e2e258638e9b3
#
_cell.length_a   1.000
_cell.length_b   1.000
_cell.length_c   1.000
_cell.angle_alpha   90.00
_cell.angle_beta   90.00
_cell.angle_gamma   90.00
#
_symmetry.space_group_name_H-M   'P 1'
#
loop_
_entity.id
_entity.type
_entity.pdbx_description
1 polymer ?
#
loop_
_entity_poly.entity_id
_entity_poly.type
_entity_poly.pdbx_seq_one_letter_code
_entity_poly.pdbx_strand_id
1 'polypeptide(L)'
;MSSKPRQPGDAALGVDQPIHRRDFLNSTLLASGSALLSGLTPTQMLAAEDWTGYGGVGDYAHSNGNTAEVMNAAHRIRDHVYDALPTDATNTGETYDCAIIGGGISGLAAALFFRRGAGAGKSCIVLDNHPVFGGEAKRNEFDVDGHRLIAHQGSAFFPIPYPRSFIAHFYDSIGVDWHKFEYQTWNGPSPELQLSRTPYQMLGMQPASYGFYFGAKFGHPQGLWLTDPWGRKLEGAPISAEARADLLRWRAGADPQFRRPVYAGDAISRQLDAITLEQHLMDVYHVRRETIRTFLSPVEGGGYGLGPDVLSGYCAYAADMLHPLDISEASGTQMFADGNAGFARHMVKALVPDSIEGPVLLDNLCHSRINFSALDQSGRVTRIRLGATAVWVKHQGDPEKSEFVDVLYEQGGTVYRLRARSVVMAGGSWTTKHVVRDLPTVHREAYAQFYRAPCLMANVAVRNWRFLYDMGITGCRWFEGLGNYMEVRKLPTFAASSPTIGPDSPVVLTVKILFSYPGAPIEAQGQRGRAELVGTSFRDYERRLREQFTAMFARSGFDAQRHIAAIILNRWGHAYVTPQPGFFFGKDGKPAPRDVLRSAPFGRIAFANTDLEGAMDHRNSILEANRAVGQLLDQVLTA
;
A
#
# COMPACT_ATOMS: atom_id res chain seq x y z
N MET A 1 -6.16 -20.73 -20.13
CA MET A 1 -5.76 -21.80 -19.18
C MET A 1 -7.03 -22.51 -18.74
N SER A 2 -7.11 -23.84 -18.84
CA SER A 2 -8.24 -24.65 -18.40
C SER A 2 -8.47 -24.43 -16.92
N SER A 3 -9.71 -24.08 -16.52
CA SER A 3 -10.11 -24.03 -15.12
C SER A 3 -9.71 -25.34 -14.46
N LYS A 4 -8.85 -25.29 -13.44
CA LYS A 4 -8.51 -26.49 -12.65
C LYS A 4 -9.80 -27.12 -12.14
N PRO A 5 -9.95 -28.46 -12.21
CA PRO A 5 -11.15 -29.13 -11.72
C PRO A 5 -11.34 -28.87 -10.23
N ARG A 6 -12.62 -28.84 -9.78
CA ARG A 6 -12.96 -28.74 -8.36
C ARG A 6 -12.24 -29.82 -7.57
N GLN A 7 -11.64 -29.44 -6.45
CA GLN A 7 -11.02 -30.40 -5.54
C GLN A 7 -12.06 -30.98 -4.56
N PRO A 8 -11.88 -32.22 -4.10
CA PRO A 8 -12.71 -32.75 -3.03
C PRO A 8 -12.64 -31.81 -1.81
N GLY A 9 -13.79 -31.41 -1.29
CA GLY A 9 -13.89 -30.47 -0.14
C GLY A 9 -14.21 -29.02 -0.49
N ASP A 10 -14.01 -28.56 -1.74
CA ASP A 10 -14.29 -27.17 -2.16
C ASP A 10 -15.72 -26.72 -1.81
N ALA A 11 -16.70 -27.61 -1.99
CA ALA A 11 -18.09 -27.32 -1.68
C ALA A 11 -18.34 -27.13 -0.16
N ALA A 12 -17.68 -27.90 0.68
CA ALA A 12 -17.81 -27.78 2.14
C ALA A 12 -17.16 -26.48 2.66
N LEU A 13 -16.13 -26.00 1.98
CA LEU A 13 -15.47 -24.71 2.28
C LEU A 13 -16.21 -23.51 1.69
N GLY A 14 -17.21 -23.73 0.83
CA GLY A 14 -17.93 -22.65 0.14
C GLY A 14 -17.13 -21.98 -0.97
N VAL A 15 -16.10 -22.65 -1.53
CA VAL A 15 -15.35 -22.19 -2.69
C VAL A 15 -16.28 -22.15 -3.90
N ASP A 16 -16.23 -21.09 -4.69
CA ASP A 16 -17.11 -20.82 -5.85
C ASP A 16 -18.60 -20.66 -5.50
N GLN A 17 -18.98 -20.39 -4.27
CA GLN A 17 -20.35 -19.98 -4.01
C GLN A 17 -20.62 -18.62 -4.68
N PRO A 18 -21.75 -18.45 -5.37
CA PRO A 18 -22.10 -17.17 -5.96
C PRO A 18 -22.35 -16.15 -4.84
N ILE A 19 -21.33 -15.36 -4.56
CA ILE A 19 -21.42 -14.22 -3.66
C ILE A 19 -22.16 -13.14 -4.43
N HIS A 20 -23.45 -12.98 -4.15
CA HIS A 20 -24.39 -12.02 -4.74
C HIS A 20 -24.30 -11.77 -6.26
N ARG A 21 -24.94 -12.63 -7.06
CA ARG A 21 -24.99 -12.55 -8.55
C ARG A 21 -25.72 -11.33 -9.14
N ARG A 22 -26.46 -10.53 -8.37
CA ARG A 22 -27.30 -9.46 -8.95
C ARG A 22 -26.48 -8.34 -9.61
N ASP A 23 -25.30 -8.02 -9.06
CA ASP A 23 -24.46 -6.97 -9.65
C ASP A 23 -23.48 -7.49 -10.71
N PHE A 24 -23.24 -8.80 -10.73
CA PHE A 24 -22.40 -9.47 -11.72
C PHE A 24 -22.95 -9.37 -13.15
N LEU A 25 -24.25 -9.49 -13.33
CA LEU A 25 -24.87 -9.41 -14.68
C LEU A 25 -24.77 -8.01 -15.28
N ASN A 26 -24.86 -6.95 -14.47
CA ASN A 26 -24.73 -5.58 -14.95
C ASN A 26 -23.25 -5.19 -15.22
N SER A 27 -22.31 -5.69 -14.42
CA SER A 27 -20.89 -5.46 -14.63
C SER A 27 -20.32 -6.28 -15.80
N THR A 28 -20.82 -7.50 -16.02
CA THR A 28 -20.40 -8.35 -17.14
C THR A 28 -20.85 -7.79 -18.50
N LEU A 29 -22.03 -7.16 -18.56
CA LEU A 29 -22.51 -6.49 -19.78
C LEU A 29 -21.72 -5.20 -20.07
N LEU A 30 -21.32 -4.45 -19.07
CA LEU A 30 -20.46 -3.26 -19.22
C LEU A 30 -19.00 -3.67 -19.52
N ALA A 31 -18.48 -4.70 -18.84
CA ALA A 31 -17.13 -5.22 -19.09
C ALA A 31 -17.00 -5.87 -20.47
N SER A 32 -18.02 -6.59 -20.95
CA SER A 32 -18.01 -7.17 -22.31
C SER A 32 -18.07 -6.08 -23.39
N GLY A 33 -18.79 -4.97 -23.16
CA GLY A 33 -18.81 -3.82 -24.06
C GLY A 33 -17.48 -3.08 -24.11
N SER A 34 -16.87 -2.82 -22.97
CA SER A 34 -15.56 -2.15 -22.88
C SER A 34 -14.38 -3.04 -23.32
N ALA A 35 -14.47 -4.36 -23.10
CA ALA A 35 -13.44 -5.30 -23.51
C ALA A 35 -13.43 -5.56 -25.03
N LEU A 36 -14.58 -5.52 -25.68
CA LEU A 36 -14.65 -5.54 -27.16
C LEU A 36 -14.05 -4.28 -27.78
N LEU A 37 -14.14 -3.15 -27.05
CA LEU A 37 -13.49 -1.89 -27.45
C LEU A 37 -11.99 -1.84 -27.10
N SER A 38 -11.53 -2.63 -26.12
CA SER A 38 -10.14 -2.66 -25.67
C SER A 38 -9.23 -3.66 -26.39
N GLY A 39 -9.77 -4.47 -27.29
CA GLY A 39 -9.00 -5.45 -28.05
C GLY A 39 -8.46 -6.64 -27.24
N LEU A 40 -8.99 -6.88 -26.03
CA LEU A 40 -8.62 -8.03 -25.21
C LEU A 40 -9.13 -9.34 -25.83
N THR A 41 -8.30 -10.37 -25.82
CA THR A 41 -8.73 -11.71 -26.22
C THR A 41 -9.63 -12.34 -25.16
N PRO A 42 -10.54 -13.27 -25.51
CA PRO A 42 -11.37 -14.00 -24.54
C PRO A 42 -10.57 -14.68 -23.41
N THR A 43 -9.33 -15.10 -23.70
CA THR A 43 -8.42 -15.71 -22.71
C THR A 43 -7.88 -14.68 -21.72
N GLN A 44 -7.66 -13.45 -22.15
CA GLN A 44 -7.26 -12.34 -21.26
C GLN A 44 -8.42 -11.87 -20.38
N MET A 45 -9.66 -11.92 -20.89
CA MET A 45 -10.85 -11.62 -20.09
C MET A 45 -11.09 -12.66 -19.01
N LEU A 46 -10.96 -13.95 -19.31
CA LEU A 46 -11.06 -15.04 -18.34
C LEU A 46 -9.96 -14.97 -17.28
N ALA A 47 -8.75 -14.58 -17.67
CA ALA A 47 -7.65 -14.34 -16.74
C ALA A 47 -7.89 -13.13 -15.83
N ALA A 48 -8.57 -12.10 -16.31
CA ALA A 48 -8.94 -10.92 -15.52
C ALA A 48 -10.02 -11.23 -14.48
N GLU A 49 -11.01 -12.06 -14.81
CA GLU A 49 -12.05 -12.50 -13.86
C GLU A 49 -11.49 -13.37 -12.73
N ASP A 50 -10.48 -14.20 -13.00
CA ASP A 50 -9.80 -15.04 -11.99
C ASP A 50 -8.64 -14.32 -11.29
N TRP A 51 -8.43 -13.03 -11.56
CA TRP A 51 -7.30 -12.27 -11.01
C TRP A 51 -7.54 -11.73 -9.60
N THR A 52 -8.61 -11.01 -9.39
CA THR A 52 -8.94 -10.36 -8.11
C THR A 52 -10.16 -10.95 -7.41
N GLY A 53 -10.91 -11.80 -8.09
CA GLY A 53 -12.15 -12.37 -7.61
C GLY A 53 -13.29 -11.35 -7.59
N TYR A 54 -14.05 -11.30 -6.48
CA TYR A 54 -15.15 -10.38 -6.29
C TYR A 54 -14.67 -8.92 -6.40
N GLY A 55 -15.33 -8.11 -7.24
CA GLY A 55 -14.95 -6.72 -7.52
C GLY A 55 -15.34 -5.72 -6.44
N GLY A 56 -16.18 -6.11 -5.50
CA GLY A 56 -16.77 -5.19 -4.53
C GLY A 56 -17.89 -4.35 -5.14
N VAL A 57 -18.24 -3.27 -4.46
CA VAL A 57 -19.28 -2.33 -4.88
C VAL A 57 -18.74 -0.89 -4.89
N GLY A 58 -19.49 0.06 -5.48
CA GLY A 58 -19.17 1.48 -5.48
C GLY A 58 -18.08 1.88 -6.47
N ASP A 59 -17.48 3.04 -6.24
CA ASP A 59 -16.55 3.68 -7.18
C ASP A 59 -15.25 2.90 -7.38
N TYR A 60 -14.91 2.01 -6.46
CA TYR A 60 -13.67 1.22 -6.47
C TYR A 60 -13.87 -0.23 -6.94
N ALA A 61 -15.07 -0.60 -7.41
CA ALA A 61 -15.41 -1.98 -7.76
C ALA A 61 -14.47 -2.62 -8.80
N HIS A 62 -13.89 -1.81 -9.70
CA HIS A 62 -12.99 -2.27 -10.75
C HIS A 62 -11.53 -1.87 -10.51
N SER A 63 -11.14 -1.58 -9.27
CA SER A 63 -9.80 -1.10 -8.91
C SER A 63 -9.24 -1.82 -7.69
N ASN A 64 -9.19 -3.15 -7.72
CA ASN A 64 -8.67 -3.98 -6.63
C ASN A 64 -7.16 -4.19 -6.79
N GLY A 65 -6.36 -3.44 -6.04
CA GLY A 65 -4.91 -3.47 -6.15
C GLY A 65 -4.43 -3.07 -7.55
N ASN A 66 -3.43 -3.76 -8.09
CA ASN A 66 -3.07 -3.69 -9.50
C ASN A 66 -4.01 -4.60 -10.31
N THR A 67 -4.78 -4.00 -11.20
CA THR A 67 -5.63 -4.75 -12.14
C THR A 67 -4.79 -5.46 -13.20
N ALA A 68 -5.37 -6.43 -13.89
CA ALA A 68 -4.70 -7.10 -15.00
C ALA A 68 -4.28 -6.12 -16.11
N GLU A 69 -5.09 -5.09 -16.36
CA GLU A 69 -4.80 -4.04 -17.35
C GLU A 69 -3.56 -3.23 -16.95
N VAL A 70 -3.51 -2.76 -15.71
CA VAL A 70 -2.36 -2.01 -15.16
C VAL A 70 -1.09 -2.86 -15.20
N MET A 71 -1.18 -4.12 -14.82
CA MET A 71 -0.05 -5.05 -14.89
C MET A 71 0.43 -5.27 -16.31
N ASN A 72 -0.48 -5.51 -17.27
CA ASN A 72 -0.13 -5.73 -18.67
C ASN A 72 0.52 -4.50 -19.30
N ALA A 73 0.02 -3.30 -19.01
CA ALA A 73 0.63 -2.06 -19.47
C ALA A 73 2.07 -1.88 -18.94
N ALA A 74 2.29 -2.15 -17.65
CA ALA A 74 3.62 -2.11 -17.04
C ALA A 74 4.56 -3.18 -17.62
N HIS A 75 4.05 -4.38 -17.93
CA HIS A 75 4.84 -5.44 -18.55
C HIS A 75 5.26 -5.09 -19.98
N ARG A 76 4.41 -4.43 -20.77
CA ARG A 76 4.83 -3.93 -22.10
C ARG A 76 6.00 -2.95 -22.02
N ILE A 77 6.03 -2.08 -20.99
CA ILE A 77 7.17 -1.18 -20.75
C ILE A 77 8.43 -2.00 -20.42
N ARG A 78 8.33 -2.97 -19.51
CA ARG A 78 9.43 -3.88 -19.12
C ARG A 78 9.92 -4.71 -20.32
N ASP A 79 9.01 -5.18 -21.15
CA ASP A 79 9.30 -6.07 -22.28
C ASP A 79 9.72 -5.29 -23.54
N HIS A 80 10.12 -4.02 -23.37
CA HIS A 80 10.74 -3.18 -24.38
C HIS A 80 9.86 -2.79 -25.58
N VAL A 81 8.52 -2.91 -25.46
CA VAL A 81 7.58 -2.55 -26.54
C VAL A 81 7.72 -1.08 -26.95
N TYR A 82 8.11 -0.22 -26.00
CA TYR A 82 8.25 1.21 -26.21
C TYR A 82 9.72 1.69 -26.28
N ASP A 83 10.69 0.84 -26.64
CA ASP A 83 12.09 1.26 -26.76
C ASP A 83 12.31 2.21 -27.94
N ALA A 84 11.55 2.06 -29.02
CA ALA A 84 11.43 3.05 -30.06
C ALA A 84 10.22 3.96 -29.83
N LEU A 85 10.30 5.19 -30.33
CA LEU A 85 9.16 6.11 -30.29
C LEU A 85 8.02 5.51 -31.13
N PRO A 86 6.82 5.29 -30.57
CA PRO A 86 5.67 4.84 -31.34
C PRO A 86 5.33 5.84 -32.46
N THR A 87 5.40 5.37 -33.71
CA THR A 87 5.17 6.22 -34.89
C THR A 87 3.68 6.55 -35.11
N ASP A 88 2.80 5.77 -34.51
CA ASP A 88 1.34 5.86 -34.56
C ASP A 88 0.75 6.65 -33.34
N ALA A 89 1.61 7.23 -32.51
CA ALA A 89 1.16 8.02 -31.38
C ALA A 89 0.32 9.22 -31.81
N THR A 90 -0.90 9.31 -31.31
CA THR A 90 -1.83 10.41 -31.56
C THR A 90 -1.38 11.65 -30.81
N ASN A 91 -1.06 12.71 -31.54
CA ASN A 91 -0.75 13.99 -30.92
C ASN A 91 -2.04 14.67 -30.43
N THR A 92 -2.15 14.89 -29.11
CA THR A 92 -3.32 15.55 -28.51
C THR A 92 -3.34 17.07 -28.74
N GLY A 93 -2.20 17.67 -29.12
CA GLY A 93 -2.03 19.12 -29.16
C GLY A 93 -1.94 19.78 -27.79
N GLU A 94 -2.07 19.02 -26.68
CA GLU A 94 -2.03 19.54 -25.32
C GLU A 94 -0.60 19.91 -24.91
N THR A 95 -0.48 21.06 -24.26
CA THR A 95 0.76 21.52 -23.63
C THR A 95 0.47 21.99 -22.22
N TYR A 96 1.24 21.50 -21.25
CA TYR A 96 1.10 21.84 -19.83
C TYR A 96 2.37 22.50 -19.30
N ASP A 97 2.23 23.34 -18.28
CA ASP A 97 3.40 23.85 -17.56
C ASP A 97 4.05 22.72 -16.72
N CYS A 98 3.24 21.79 -16.20
CA CYS A 98 3.74 20.60 -15.50
C CYS A 98 2.91 19.36 -15.84
N ALA A 99 3.57 18.25 -16.19
CA ALA A 99 2.96 16.92 -16.22
C ALA A 99 3.45 16.10 -15.02
N ILE A 100 2.53 15.47 -14.32
CA ILE A 100 2.81 14.67 -13.11
C ILE A 100 2.46 13.22 -13.42
N ILE A 101 3.44 12.34 -13.32
CA ILE A 101 3.32 10.92 -13.67
C ILE A 101 3.11 10.10 -12.41
N GLY A 102 1.88 9.64 -12.19
CA GLY A 102 1.39 8.92 -11.02
C GLY A 102 0.39 9.75 -10.22
N GLY A 103 -0.82 9.23 -10.03
CA GLY A 103 -1.91 9.85 -9.26
C GLY A 103 -2.03 9.31 -7.83
N GLY A 104 -0.94 8.77 -7.27
CA GLY A 104 -0.82 8.44 -5.85
C GLY A 104 -0.65 9.69 -4.98
N ILE A 105 -0.47 9.51 -3.67
CA ILE A 105 -0.32 10.63 -2.72
C ILE A 105 0.82 11.58 -3.14
N SER A 106 1.97 11.05 -3.58
CA SER A 106 3.08 11.89 -4.08
C SER A 106 2.68 12.77 -5.25
N GLY A 107 1.98 12.23 -6.25
CA GLY A 107 1.57 13.00 -7.42
C GLY A 107 0.46 14.00 -7.13
N LEU A 108 -0.52 13.62 -6.32
CA LEU A 108 -1.58 14.54 -5.88
C LEU A 108 -1.01 15.70 -5.04
N ALA A 109 -0.05 15.41 -4.14
CA ALA A 109 0.67 16.43 -3.39
C ALA A 109 1.50 17.34 -4.32
N ALA A 110 2.19 16.76 -5.31
CA ALA A 110 2.93 17.54 -6.30
C ALA A 110 2.03 18.50 -7.07
N ALA A 111 0.83 18.07 -7.48
CA ALA A 111 -0.15 18.93 -8.13
C ALA A 111 -0.60 20.08 -7.21
N LEU A 112 -0.83 19.81 -5.93
CA LEU A 112 -1.19 20.82 -4.93
C LEU A 112 -0.06 21.85 -4.72
N PHE A 113 1.18 21.39 -4.56
CA PHE A 113 2.33 22.28 -4.41
C PHE A 113 2.61 23.09 -5.67
N PHE A 114 2.52 22.46 -6.85
CA PHE A 114 2.68 23.16 -8.12
C PHE A 114 1.64 24.26 -8.29
N ARG A 115 0.36 23.97 -8.07
CA ARG A 115 -0.73 24.93 -8.16
C ARG A 115 -0.52 26.14 -7.23
N ARG A 116 0.03 25.90 -6.03
CA ARG A 116 0.29 26.97 -5.04
C ARG A 116 1.53 27.79 -5.39
N GLY A 117 2.61 27.15 -5.83
CA GLY A 117 3.90 27.78 -6.07
C GLY A 117 4.03 28.42 -7.45
N ALA A 118 3.46 27.81 -8.50
CA ALA A 118 3.62 28.31 -9.87
C ALA A 118 2.69 29.47 -10.26
N GLY A 119 1.63 29.72 -9.46
CA GLY A 119 0.65 30.78 -9.72
C GLY A 119 -0.62 30.32 -10.45
N ALA A 120 -1.67 31.15 -10.34
CA ALA A 120 -3.06 30.80 -10.67
C ALA A 120 -3.33 30.43 -12.15
N GLY A 121 -2.47 30.85 -13.09
CA GLY A 121 -2.65 30.56 -14.52
C GLY A 121 -1.86 29.37 -15.05
N LYS A 122 -1.04 28.74 -14.22
CA LYS A 122 -0.18 27.63 -14.63
C LYS A 122 -0.90 26.30 -14.64
N SER A 123 -0.84 25.60 -15.78
CA SER A 123 -1.56 24.37 -16.02
C SER A 123 -0.78 23.12 -15.58
N CYS A 124 -1.47 22.16 -14.96
CA CYS A 124 -0.89 20.85 -14.70
C CYS A 124 -1.86 19.72 -15.03
N ILE A 125 -1.29 18.58 -15.42
CA ILE A 125 -2.01 17.32 -15.61
C ILE A 125 -1.37 16.22 -14.76
N VAL A 126 -2.20 15.44 -14.06
CA VAL A 126 -1.80 14.20 -13.40
C VAL A 126 -2.24 13.03 -14.28
N LEU A 127 -1.31 12.15 -14.63
CA LEU A 127 -1.58 10.90 -15.35
C LEU A 127 -1.49 9.73 -14.37
N ASP A 128 -2.56 8.96 -14.26
CA ASP A 128 -2.57 7.75 -13.43
C ASP A 128 -2.99 6.53 -14.26
N ASN A 129 -2.28 5.42 -14.10
CA ASN A 129 -2.55 4.18 -14.83
C ASN A 129 -3.73 3.39 -14.27
N HIS A 130 -4.21 3.71 -13.08
CA HIS A 130 -5.38 3.07 -12.48
C HIS A 130 -6.68 3.78 -12.89
N PRO A 131 -7.82 3.06 -12.85
CA PRO A 131 -9.14 3.65 -13.10
C PRO A 131 -9.62 4.57 -11.96
N VAL A 132 -8.95 4.57 -10.81
CA VAL A 132 -9.20 5.46 -9.68
C VAL A 132 -7.88 5.96 -9.13
N PHE A 133 -7.81 7.23 -8.79
CA PHE A 133 -6.66 7.88 -8.17
C PHE A 133 -6.32 7.32 -6.77
N GLY A 134 -5.15 7.68 -6.26
CA GLY A 134 -4.69 7.37 -4.91
C GLY A 134 -3.51 6.39 -4.84
N GLY A 135 -3.13 5.75 -5.95
CA GLY A 135 -2.08 4.73 -5.94
C GLY A 135 -2.47 3.53 -5.06
N GLU A 136 -1.72 3.28 -3.98
CA GLU A 136 -2.07 2.25 -2.98
C GLU A 136 -3.10 2.76 -1.94
N ALA A 137 -3.37 4.07 -1.90
CA ALA A 137 -4.38 4.69 -1.06
C ALA A 137 -5.76 4.58 -1.72
N LYS A 138 -6.24 3.36 -1.90
CA LYS A 138 -7.57 2.97 -2.40
C LYS A 138 -8.28 2.09 -1.39
N ARG A 139 -9.59 1.84 -1.62
CA ARG A 139 -10.42 1.04 -0.73
C ARG A 139 -11.19 -0.04 -1.47
N ASN A 140 -11.60 -1.07 -0.75
CA ASN A 140 -12.66 -1.99 -1.16
C ASN A 140 -13.95 -1.63 -0.44
N GLU A 141 -15.06 -1.85 -1.10
CA GLU A 141 -16.40 -1.67 -0.55
C GLU A 141 -17.20 -2.96 -0.72
N PHE A 142 -17.91 -3.36 0.32
CA PHE A 142 -18.72 -4.57 0.36
C PHE A 142 -20.16 -4.21 0.70
N ASP A 143 -21.10 -5.00 0.20
CA ASP A 143 -22.45 -5.10 0.75
C ASP A 143 -22.59 -6.48 1.40
N VAL A 144 -22.77 -6.50 2.71
CA VAL A 144 -22.96 -7.73 3.48
C VAL A 144 -24.30 -7.66 4.18
N ASP A 145 -25.27 -8.38 3.65
CA ASP A 145 -26.64 -8.45 4.18
C ASP A 145 -27.27 -7.05 4.39
N GLY A 146 -27.02 -6.12 3.45
CA GLY A 146 -27.49 -4.75 3.48
C GLY A 146 -26.61 -3.78 4.28
N HIS A 147 -25.50 -4.26 4.85
CA HIS A 147 -24.51 -3.41 5.54
C HIS A 147 -23.37 -3.03 4.60
N ARG A 148 -23.18 -1.73 4.38
CA ARG A 148 -22.03 -1.23 3.63
C ARG A 148 -20.77 -1.28 4.49
N LEU A 149 -19.78 -2.06 4.07
CA LEU A 149 -18.48 -2.17 4.73
C LEU A 149 -17.38 -1.61 3.84
N ILE A 150 -16.38 -1.02 4.46
CA ILE A 150 -15.24 -0.40 3.78
C ILE A 150 -13.94 -0.96 4.39
N ALA A 151 -12.95 -1.23 3.54
CA ALA A 151 -11.63 -1.67 3.96
C ALA A 151 -10.55 -1.09 3.04
N HIS A 152 -9.36 -0.83 3.55
CA HIS A 152 -8.24 -0.34 2.74
C HIS A 152 -7.66 -1.41 1.83
N GLN A 153 -7.09 -0.99 0.70
CA GLN A 153 -6.40 -1.88 -0.24
C GLN A 153 -4.89 -2.02 0.02
N GLY A 154 -4.30 -1.08 0.76
CA GLY A 154 -2.86 -1.05 1.04
C GLY A 154 -2.53 0.02 2.07
N SER A 155 -2.42 1.27 1.66
CA SER A 155 -2.08 2.40 2.52
C SER A 155 -3.19 2.72 3.52
N ALA A 156 -2.86 2.71 4.82
CA ALA A 156 -3.87 2.85 5.87
C ALA A 156 -3.44 3.67 7.10
N PHE A 157 -2.15 3.72 7.40
CA PHE A 157 -1.66 4.52 8.53
C PHE A 157 -1.89 6.01 8.31
N PHE A 158 -2.41 6.68 9.32
CA PHE A 158 -2.56 8.13 9.38
C PHE A 158 -2.00 8.65 10.71
N PRO A 159 -0.69 8.88 10.81
CA PRO A 159 -0.09 9.48 11.98
C PRO A 159 -0.59 10.90 12.22
N ILE A 160 -0.90 11.22 13.47
CA ILE A 160 -1.28 12.57 13.87
C ILE A 160 -0.03 13.46 13.82
N PRO A 161 -0.06 14.58 13.11
CA PRO A 161 1.10 15.43 12.97
C PRO A 161 1.37 16.24 14.25
N TYR A 162 2.60 16.69 14.44
CA TYR A 162 2.86 17.72 15.44
C TYR A 162 2.09 19.00 15.12
N PRO A 163 1.45 19.63 16.11
CA PRO A 163 0.79 20.92 15.91
C PRO A 163 1.75 21.96 15.30
N ARG A 164 1.29 22.67 14.28
CA ARG A 164 2.08 23.69 13.55
C ARG A 164 3.26 23.15 12.76
N SER A 165 3.37 21.83 12.57
CA SER A 165 4.35 21.23 11.67
C SER A 165 3.96 21.49 10.20
N PHE A 166 4.90 21.26 9.28
CA PHE A 166 4.64 21.32 7.84
C PHE A 166 3.50 20.38 7.43
N ILE A 167 3.47 19.17 7.95
CA ILE A 167 2.43 18.18 7.68
C ILE A 167 1.07 18.63 8.23
N ALA A 168 1.02 19.21 9.45
CA ALA A 168 -0.23 19.76 9.99
C ALA A 168 -0.80 20.85 9.08
N HIS A 169 0.02 21.81 8.65
CA HIS A 169 -0.39 22.85 7.71
C HIS A 169 -0.85 22.28 6.37
N PHE A 170 -0.19 21.21 5.88
CA PHE A 170 -0.63 20.54 4.66
C PHE A 170 -2.02 19.92 4.83
N TYR A 171 -2.28 19.21 5.93
CA TYR A 171 -3.60 18.61 6.21
C TYR A 171 -4.69 19.69 6.32
N ASP A 172 -4.44 20.76 7.07
CA ASP A 172 -5.37 21.88 7.20
C ASP A 172 -5.70 22.49 5.83
N SER A 173 -4.70 22.60 4.96
CA SER A 173 -4.82 23.21 3.64
C SER A 173 -5.68 22.42 2.64
N ILE A 174 -5.95 21.16 2.91
CA ILE A 174 -6.84 20.29 2.14
C ILE A 174 -8.12 19.93 2.92
N GLY A 175 -8.33 20.56 4.07
CA GLY A 175 -9.52 20.41 4.89
C GLY A 175 -9.61 19.08 5.67
N VAL A 176 -8.48 18.49 6.00
CA VAL A 176 -8.42 17.33 6.90
C VAL A 176 -8.40 17.83 8.34
N ASP A 177 -9.54 17.76 9.01
CA ASP A 177 -9.63 18.07 10.45
C ASP A 177 -9.16 16.86 11.28
N TRP A 178 -7.84 16.75 11.43
CA TRP A 178 -7.19 15.63 12.09
C TRP A 178 -7.44 15.57 13.62
N HIS A 179 -8.16 16.53 14.20
CA HIS A 179 -8.64 16.50 15.57
C HIS A 179 -9.96 15.76 15.75
N LYS A 180 -10.70 15.49 14.68
CA LYS A 180 -12.06 14.95 14.71
C LYS A 180 -12.17 13.45 14.38
N PHE A 181 -11.17 12.66 14.76
CA PHE A 181 -11.27 11.21 14.65
C PHE A 181 -12.03 10.64 15.85
N GLU A 182 -13.32 10.40 15.68
CA GLU A 182 -14.15 9.64 16.59
C GLU A 182 -14.31 8.20 16.07
N TYR A 183 -14.58 7.26 16.96
CA TYR A 183 -14.65 5.83 16.60
C TYR A 183 -15.99 5.22 16.98
N GLN A 184 -16.37 4.17 16.27
CA GLN A 184 -17.53 3.34 16.60
C GLN A 184 -17.54 3.01 18.09
N THR A 185 -18.71 3.05 18.70
CA THR A 185 -18.90 2.63 20.09
C THR A 185 -19.01 1.12 20.15
N TRP A 186 -18.47 0.53 21.22
CA TRP A 186 -18.65 -0.88 21.52
C TRP A 186 -20.06 -1.16 22.04
N ASN A 187 -20.71 -2.15 21.45
CA ASN A 187 -22.05 -2.61 21.85
C ASN A 187 -22.06 -4.12 22.21
N GLY A 188 -20.95 -4.61 22.74
CA GLY A 188 -20.84 -5.98 23.20
C GLY A 188 -21.01 -6.08 24.72
N PRO A 189 -21.35 -7.28 25.21
CA PRO A 189 -21.54 -7.51 26.64
C PRO A 189 -20.23 -7.52 27.44
N SER A 190 -19.06 -7.66 26.78
CA SER A 190 -17.75 -7.68 27.43
C SER A 190 -17.02 -6.35 27.22
N PRO A 191 -17.09 -5.41 28.17
CA PRO A 191 -16.47 -4.09 28.02
C PRO A 191 -14.93 -4.13 28.03
N GLU A 192 -14.33 -5.20 28.50
CA GLU A 192 -12.88 -5.42 28.56
C GLU A 192 -12.25 -5.75 27.20
N LEU A 193 -13.04 -6.10 26.19
CA LEU A 193 -12.51 -6.37 24.85
C LEU A 193 -12.03 -5.09 24.17
N GLN A 194 -10.75 -5.04 23.87
CA GLN A 194 -10.10 -3.89 23.25
C GLN A 194 -10.03 -4.08 21.73
N LEU A 195 -10.89 -3.38 21.01
CA LEU A 195 -10.87 -3.32 19.56
C LEU A 195 -9.80 -2.31 19.08
N SER A 196 -9.02 -2.71 18.09
CA SER A 196 -7.98 -1.86 17.51
C SER A 196 -8.57 -0.63 16.80
N ARG A 197 -7.82 0.48 16.83
CA ARG A 197 -8.10 1.70 16.05
C ARG A 197 -7.16 1.86 14.86
N THR A 198 -6.11 1.04 14.79
CA THR A 198 -5.10 1.09 13.75
C THR A 198 -5.06 -0.22 12.98
N PRO A 199 -4.59 -0.23 11.73
CA PRO A 199 -4.63 -1.43 10.90
C PRO A 199 -3.61 -2.50 11.26
N TYR A 200 -2.63 -2.19 12.13
CA TYR A 200 -1.50 -3.09 12.39
C TYR A 200 -1.05 -2.99 13.83
N GLN A 201 -1.32 -4.01 14.61
CA GLN A 201 -0.73 -4.15 15.94
C GLN A 201 0.71 -4.65 15.82
N MET A 202 1.64 -3.84 16.30
CA MET A 202 3.05 -4.24 16.37
C MET A 202 3.21 -5.46 17.27
N LEU A 203 4.07 -6.41 16.88
CA LEU A 203 4.38 -7.55 17.76
C LEU A 203 4.94 -7.02 19.08
N GLY A 204 4.51 -7.61 20.18
CA GLY A 204 4.88 -7.18 21.52
C GLY A 204 3.95 -6.13 22.15
N MET A 205 3.08 -5.49 21.37
CA MET A 205 2.16 -4.45 21.82
C MET A 205 0.69 -4.91 21.86
N GLN A 206 0.40 -6.18 21.58
CA GLN A 206 -0.96 -6.71 21.58
C GLN A 206 -1.58 -6.64 22.97
N PRO A 207 -2.87 -6.24 23.08
CA PRO A 207 -3.60 -6.27 24.33
C PRO A 207 -3.92 -7.69 24.81
N ALA A 208 -4.42 -7.84 26.02
CA ALA A 208 -4.82 -9.13 26.60
C ALA A 208 -5.89 -9.86 25.74
N SER A 209 -6.76 -9.10 25.06
CA SER A 209 -7.77 -9.63 24.13
C SER A 209 -7.18 -10.04 22.77
N TYR A 210 -5.94 -10.51 22.72
CA TYR A 210 -5.27 -10.97 21.51
C TYR A 210 -4.79 -12.41 21.68
N GLY A 211 -4.86 -13.19 20.60
CA GLY A 211 -4.45 -14.61 20.60
C GLY A 211 -3.28 -14.90 19.67
N PHE A 212 -2.41 -15.85 20.06
CA PHE A 212 -1.45 -16.48 19.16
C PHE A 212 -1.92 -17.87 18.81
N TYR A 213 -1.91 -18.19 17.53
CA TYR A 213 -2.24 -19.49 16.99
C TYR A 213 -0.98 -20.25 16.54
N PHE A 214 -0.90 -21.51 16.92
CA PHE A 214 0.16 -22.44 16.56
C PHE A 214 -0.47 -23.69 15.95
N GLY A 215 -0.12 -24.03 14.72
CA GLY A 215 -0.66 -25.15 14.00
C GLY A 215 0.35 -26.28 13.77
N ALA A 216 0.25 -26.93 12.63
CA ALA A 216 1.01 -28.14 12.31
C ALA A 216 2.53 -27.94 12.34
N LYS A 217 3.04 -26.77 11.91
CA LYS A 217 4.46 -26.42 11.97
C LYS A 217 5.03 -26.47 13.39
N PHE A 218 4.18 -26.28 14.39
CA PHE A 218 4.54 -26.29 15.81
C PHE A 218 4.12 -27.57 16.54
N GLY A 219 3.82 -28.64 15.80
CA GLY A 219 3.40 -29.91 16.37
C GLY A 219 1.93 -29.99 16.78
N HIS A 220 1.12 -29.00 16.43
CA HIS A 220 -0.30 -28.94 16.76
C HIS A 220 -1.19 -28.92 15.50
N PRO A 221 -1.34 -30.03 14.77
CA PRO A 221 -2.12 -30.07 13.53
C PRO A 221 -3.60 -29.73 13.73
N GLN A 222 -4.08 -29.81 14.96
CA GLN A 222 -5.44 -29.40 15.32
C GLN A 222 -5.53 -27.99 15.89
N GLY A 223 -4.42 -27.26 15.87
CA GLY A 223 -4.32 -25.92 16.38
C GLY A 223 -4.22 -25.81 17.91
N LEU A 224 -3.35 -24.94 18.37
CA LEU A 224 -3.24 -24.49 19.75
C LEU A 224 -3.40 -22.97 19.80
N TRP A 225 -4.24 -22.50 20.71
CA TRP A 225 -4.41 -21.09 20.98
C TRP A 225 -3.77 -20.69 22.31
N LEU A 226 -3.02 -19.60 22.28
CA LEU A 226 -2.50 -18.92 23.46
C LEU A 226 -3.13 -17.51 23.51
N THR A 227 -4.10 -17.33 24.40
CA THR A 227 -4.71 -16.02 24.68
C THR A 227 -3.83 -15.23 25.64
N ASP A 228 -3.84 -13.89 25.55
CA ASP A 228 -2.97 -13.00 26.33
C ASP A 228 -1.49 -13.46 26.33
N PRO A 229 -0.87 -13.61 25.14
CA PRO A 229 0.46 -14.22 25.03
C PRO A 229 1.52 -13.47 25.82
N TRP A 230 1.42 -12.13 25.88
CA TRP A 230 2.41 -11.30 26.55
C TRP A 230 2.17 -11.17 28.07
N GLY A 231 0.93 -11.09 28.53
CA GLY A 231 0.61 -11.12 29.96
C GLY A 231 1.03 -12.45 30.59
N ARG A 232 0.87 -13.54 29.84
CA ARG A 232 1.33 -14.87 30.24
C ARG A 232 2.83 -15.13 29.97
N LYS A 233 3.58 -14.13 29.49
CA LYS A 233 5.01 -14.29 29.15
C LYS A 233 5.27 -15.49 28.24
N LEU A 234 4.38 -15.73 27.26
CA LEU A 234 4.40 -16.85 26.33
C LEU A 234 4.38 -18.24 26.99
N GLU A 235 3.90 -18.34 28.24
CA GLU A 235 3.75 -19.63 28.91
C GLU A 235 2.66 -20.45 28.23
N GLY A 236 3.00 -21.74 27.93
CA GLY A 236 2.14 -22.63 27.16
C GLY A 236 2.26 -22.49 25.65
N ALA A 237 3.08 -21.58 25.12
CA ALA A 237 3.41 -21.57 23.71
C ALA A 237 4.25 -22.82 23.33
N PRO A 238 3.96 -23.49 22.21
CA PRO A 238 4.71 -24.68 21.78
C PRO A 238 6.00 -24.28 21.04
N ILE A 239 6.84 -23.54 21.72
CA ILE A 239 8.14 -23.03 21.24
C ILE A 239 9.23 -23.43 22.22
N SER A 240 10.48 -23.47 21.78
CA SER A 240 11.59 -23.82 22.67
C SER A 240 11.77 -22.78 23.79
N ALA A 241 12.34 -23.20 24.92
CA ALA A 241 12.63 -22.30 26.04
C ALA A 241 13.51 -21.13 25.61
N GLU A 242 14.41 -21.40 24.69
CA GLU A 242 15.32 -20.40 24.14
C GLU A 242 14.57 -19.40 23.22
N ALA A 243 13.66 -19.86 22.37
CA ALA A 243 12.86 -18.96 21.52
C ALA A 243 11.96 -18.07 22.37
N ARG A 244 11.38 -18.63 23.44
CA ARG A 244 10.62 -17.88 24.45
C ARG A 244 11.48 -16.79 25.11
N ALA A 245 12.69 -17.16 25.57
CA ALA A 245 13.61 -16.23 26.19
C ALA A 245 14.02 -15.09 25.23
N ASP A 246 14.28 -15.45 23.95
CA ASP A 246 14.62 -14.47 22.91
C ASP A 246 13.49 -13.47 22.68
N LEU A 247 12.25 -13.92 22.53
CA LEU A 247 11.09 -13.07 22.30
C LEU A 247 10.80 -12.14 23.49
N LEU A 248 10.95 -12.63 24.72
CA LEU A 248 10.79 -11.82 25.92
C LEU A 248 11.90 -10.77 26.05
N ARG A 249 13.13 -11.11 25.69
CA ARG A 249 14.27 -10.19 25.66
C ARG A 249 14.07 -9.13 24.59
N TRP A 250 13.72 -9.53 23.37
CA TRP A 250 13.39 -8.60 22.30
C TRP A 250 12.31 -7.60 22.72
N ARG A 251 11.24 -8.08 23.36
CA ARG A 251 10.17 -7.23 23.87
C ARG A 251 10.62 -6.28 24.97
N ALA A 252 11.59 -6.68 25.81
CA ALA A 252 12.15 -5.83 26.84
C ALA A 252 12.96 -4.64 26.29
N GLY A 253 13.39 -4.73 25.02
CA GLY A 253 14.13 -3.67 24.33
C GLY A 253 15.59 -4.00 24.06
N ALA A 254 16.28 -3.06 23.44
CA ALA A 254 17.67 -3.13 23.13
C ALA A 254 18.55 -3.20 24.40
N ASP A 255 19.78 -3.70 24.22
CA ASP A 255 20.82 -3.62 25.28
C ASP A 255 20.89 -2.19 25.83
N PRO A 256 20.88 -1.99 27.16
CA PRO A 256 20.96 -0.66 27.77
C PRO A 256 22.21 0.15 27.40
N GLN A 257 23.27 -0.50 26.94
CA GLN A 257 24.48 0.17 26.47
C GLN A 257 24.37 0.68 25.03
N PHE A 258 23.39 0.16 24.25
CA PHE A 258 23.17 0.61 22.89
C PHE A 258 22.60 2.04 22.88
N ARG A 259 23.26 2.90 22.11
CA ARG A 259 22.78 4.26 21.87
C ARG A 259 22.00 4.32 20.58
N ARG A 260 20.76 4.77 20.64
CA ARG A 260 19.95 5.00 19.44
C ARG A 260 20.51 6.19 18.64
N PRO A 261 20.26 6.22 17.33
CA PRO A 261 20.52 7.41 16.52
C PRO A 261 19.81 8.64 17.11
N VAL A 262 20.46 9.79 17.05
CA VAL A 262 19.91 11.08 17.50
C VAL A 262 19.32 11.86 16.33
N TYR A 263 19.95 11.78 15.18
CA TYR A 263 19.46 12.37 13.93
C TYR A 263 19.90 11.53 12.73
N ALA A 264 19.18 11.67 11.63
CA ALA A 264 19.48 10.95 10.40
C ALA A 264 20.87 11.32 9.86
N GLY A 265 21.74 10.32 9.67
CA GLY A 265 23.08 10.50 9.15
C GLY A 265 24.16 10.73 10.22
N ASP A 266 23.85 10.65 11.51
CA ASP A 266 24.87 10.56 12.56
C ASP A 266 25.70 9.26 12.43
N ALA A 267 26.75 9.13 13.25
CA ALA A 267 27.64 7.97 13.18
C ALA A 267 26.90 6.64 13.39
N ILE A 268 25.92 6.62 14.30
CA ILE A 268 25.15 5.42 14.62
C ILE A 268 24.20 5.06 13.47
N SER A 269 23.53 6.05 12.88
CA SER A 269 22.68 5.86 11.69
C SER A 269 23.46 5.20 10.55
N ARG A 270 24.68 5.68 10.28
CA ARG A 270 25.54 5.14 9.22
C ARG A 270 26.04 3.74 9.53
N GLN A 271 26.39 3.46 10.79
CA GLN A 271 26.75 2.10 11.22
C GLN A 271 25.60 1.12 11.05
N LEU A 272 24.39 1.53 11.42
CA LEU A 272 23.18 0.72 11.25
C LEU A 272 22.86 0.50 9.76
N ASP A 273 23.04 1.51 8.92
CA ASP A 273 22.82 1.36 7.48
C ASP A 273 23.88 0.48 6.80
N ALA A 274 25.01 0.23 7.42
CA ALA A 274 26.05 -0.64 6.87
C ALA A 274 25.82 -2.13 7.12
N ILE A 275 24.92 -2.49 8.03
CA ILE A 275 24.60 -3.88 8.43
C ILE A 275 23.15 -4.23 8.14
N THR A 276 22.81 -5.52 8.19
CA THR A 276 21.42 -5.95 8.09
C THR A 276 20.68 -5.77 9.41
N LEU A 277 19.33 -5.63 9.33
CA LEU A 277 18.47 -5.60 10.51
C LEU A 277 18.56 -6.93 11.30
N GLU A 278 18.73 -8.07 10.62
CA GLU A 278 18.99 -9.36 11.30
C GLU A 278 20.24 -9.29 12.17
N GLN A 279 21.34 -8.70 11.64
CA GLN A 279 22.57 -8.52 12.40
C GLN A 279 22.35 -7.59 13.61
N HIS A 280 21.66 -6.46 13.41
CA HIS A 280 21.30 -5.54 14.49
C HIS A 280 20.49 -6.21 15.61
N LEU A 281 19.48 -7.02 15.25
CA LEU A 281 18.67 -7.77 16.22
C LEU A 281 19.51 -8.81 16.98
N MET A 282 20.48 -9.43 16.33
CA MET A 282 21.39 -10.38 16.97
C MET A 282 22.36 -9.69 17.94
N ASP A 283 22.96 -8.58 17.54
CA ASP A 283 24.02 -7.91 18.29
C ASP A 283 23.48 -7.09 19.47
N VAL A 284 22.34 -6.43 19.28
CA VAL A 284 21.80 -5.43 20.23
C VAL A 284 20.64 -5.95 21.06
N TYR A 285 19.81 -6.83 20.47
CA TYR A 285 18.70 -7.46 21.19
C TYR A 285 19.03 -8.88 21.65
N HIS A 286 20.19 -9.39 21.23
CA HIS A 286 20.67 -10.73 21.55
C HIS A 286 19.67 -11.85 21.20
N VAL A 287 18.97 -11.69 20.09
CA VAL A 287 17.99 -12.67 19.59
C VAL A 287 18.66 -13.58 18.57
N ARG A 288 18.45 -14.88 18.70
CA ARG A 288 19.01 -15.85 17.76
C ARG A 288 18.34 -15.76 16.40
N ARG A 289 19.12 -16.00 15.36
CA ARG A 289 18.69 -15.97 13.95
C ARG A 289 17.43 -16.78 13.68
N GLU A 290 17.32 -17.97 14.26
CA GLU A 290 16.18 -18.83 14.09
C GLU A 290 14.89 -18.20 14.63
N THR A 291 14.96 -17.60 15.81
CA THR A 291 13.83 -16.85 16.41
C THR A 291 13.46 -15.64 15.57
N ILE A 292 14.44 -14.90 15.07
CA ILE A 292 14.21 -13.76 14.18
C ILE A 292 13.44 -14.22 12.93
N ARG A 293 13.94 -15.25 12.26
CA ARG A 293 13.34 -15.74 11.00
C ARG A 293 11.96 -16.35 11.17
N THR A 294 11.68 -16.95 12.32
CA THR A 294 10.38 -17.59 12.58
C THR A 294 9.32 -16.60 13.03
N PHE A 295 9.66 -15.68 13.93
CA PHE A 295 8.67 -14.85 14.63
C PHE A 295 8.74 -13.36 14.29
N LEU A 296 9.94 -12.79 14.12
CA LEU A 296 10.12 -11.37 13.88
C LEU A 296 10.10 -11.02 12.39
N SER A 297 10.59 -11.89 11.53
CA SER A 297 10.68 -11.65 10.09
C SER A 297 9.34 -11.26 9.45
N PRO A 298 8.22 -11.95 9.72
CA PRO A 298 6.92 -11.57 9.18
C PRO A 298 6.43 -10.20 9.67
N VAL A 299 6.89 -9.76 10.84
CA VAL A 299 6.48 -8.48 11.45
C VAL A 299 7.29 -7.34 10.87
N GLU A 300 8.60 -7.46 10.89
CA GLU A 300 9.54 -6.46 10.35
C GLU A 300 9.35 -6.29 8.84
N GLY A 301 9.09 -7.40 8.13
CA GLY A 301 8.69 -7.35 6.72
C GLY A 301 7.39 -6.60 6.46
N GLY A 302 6.56 -6.41 7.50
CA GLY A 302 5.30 -5.68 7.39
C GLY A 302 5.44 -4.23 6.92
N GLY A 303 6.56 -3.58 7.23
CA GLY A 303 6.87 -2.21 6.79
C GLY A 303 7.64 -2.11 5.48
N TYR A 304 8.36 -3.18 5.09
CA TYR A 304 9.34 -3.14 4.00
C TYR A 304 9.23 -4.29 2.99
N GLY A 305 8.28 -5.18 3.16
CA GLY A 305 7.97 -6.29 2.25
C GLY A 305 8.84 -7.53 2.39
N LEU A 306 10.13 -7.41 2.72
CA LEU A 306 11.05 -8.52 3.00
C LEU A 306 11.51 -8.52 4.45
N GLY A 307 12.19 -9.58 4.86
CA GLY A 307 12.61 -9.80 6.22
C GLY A 307 13.93 -9.10 6.62
N PRO A 308 14.28 -9.14 7.92
CA PRO A 308 15.47 -8.52 8.48
C PRO A 308 16.80 -8.97 7.86
N ASP A 309 16.83 -10.15 7.24
CA ASP A 309 18.02 -10.73 6.62
C ASP A 309 18.57 -9.91 5.43
N VAL A 310 17.76 -9.06 4.82
CA VAL A 310 18.12 -8.21 3.68
C VAL A 310 17.88 -6.72 3.91
N LEU A 311 17.13 -6.34 4.93
CA LEU A 311 16.89 -4.94 5.28
C LEU A 311 18.11 -4.30 5.95
N SER A 312 18.33 -3.01 5.69
CA SER A 312 19.26 -2.18 6.47
C SER A 312 18.87 -2.16 7.95
N GLY A 313 19.82 -2.24 8.84
CA GLY A 313 19.58 -2.09 10.28
C GLY A 313 19.00 -0.73 10.65
N TYR A 314 19.22 0.29 9.82
CA TYR A 314 18.62 1.61 10.01
C TYR A 314 17.10 1.62 9.78
N CYS A 315 16.52 0.64 9.07
CA CYS A 315 15.08 0.53 8.87
C CYS A 315 14.28 0.56 10.18
N ALA A 316 14.83 0.02 11.27
CA ALA A 316 14.19 0.05 12.59
C ALA A 316 13.98 1.48 13.14
N TYR A 317 14.68 2.46 12.59
CA TYR A 317 14.70 3.86 13.04
C TYR A 317 14.29 4.85 11.95
N ALA A 318 14.19 4.40 10.71
CA ALA A 318 14.01 5.29 9.55
C ALA A 318 12.75 6.15 9.63
N ALA A 319 11.63 5.58 10.06
CA ALA A 319 10.37 6.30 10.17
C ALA A 319 10.44 7.43 11.21
N ASP A 320 11.18 7.22 12.31
CA ASP A 320 11.31 8.19 13.41
C ASP A 320 12.36 9.26 13.12
N MET A 321 13.42 8.90 12.37
CA MET A 321 14.61 9.74 12.21
C MET A 321 14.60 10.57 10.92
N LEU A 322 13.90 10.14 9.88
CA LEU A 322 13.86 10.86 8.60
C LEU A 322 13.08 12.17 8.70
N HIS A 323 12.04 12.20 9.52
CA HIS A 323 11.17 13.37 9.71
C HIS A 323 10.84 13.61 11.19
N PRO A 324 11.84 13.93 12.02
CA PRO A 324 11.65 14.03 13.48
C PRO A 324 10.65 15.12 13.90
N LEU A 325 10.42 16.12 13.05
CA LEU A 325 9.49 17.22 13.35
C LEU A 325 8.03 16.91 13.01
N ASP A 326 7.76 15.82 12.29
CA ASP A 326 6.43 15.50 11.78
C ASP A 326 5.81 14.25 12.41
N ILE A 327 6.56 13.57 13.27
CA ILE A 327 6.10 12.37 13.96
C ILE A 327 5.58 12.77 15.35
N SER A 328 4.31 12.43 15.61
CA SER A 328 3.72 12.57 16.94
C SER A 328 3.60 11.22 17.63
N GLU A 329 4.44 10.98 18.63
CA GLU A 329 4.29 9.82 19.51
C GLU A 329 3.13 9.99 20.50
N ALA A 330 2.81 11.24 20.84
CA ALA A 330 1.86 11.56 21.92
C ALA A 330 0.40 11.23 21.61
N SER A 331 0.00 11.28 20.34
CA SER A 331 -1.39 11.08 19.93
C SER A 331 -1.66 9.75 19.21
N GLY A 332 -0.59 9.01 18.93
CA GLY A 332 -0.67 7.73 18.24
C GLY A 332 -1.06 7.82 16.77
N THR A 333 -1.25 6.66 16.18
CA THR A 333 -1.68 6.52 14.79
C THR A 333 -3.18 6.41 14.72
N GLN A 334 -3.79 7.16 13.82
CA GLN A 334 -5.20 7.08 13.47
C GLN A 334 -5.37 6.32 12.14
N MET A 335 -6.61 6.21 11.68
CA MET A 335 -6.92 5.63 10.40
C MET A 335 -8.26 6.18 9.91
N PHE A 336 -8.36 6.56 8.65
CA PHE A 336 -9.67 6.76 8.01
C PHE A 336 -10.43 5.42 7.92
N ALA A 337 -11.76 5.49 7.83
CA ALA A 337 -12.58 4.29 7.68
C ALA A 337 -12.14 3.42 6.48
N ASP A 338 -11.68 4.08 5.43
CA ASP A 338 -11.23 3.52 4.16
C ASP A 338 -9.70 3.53 3.99
N GLY A 339 -8.96 3.68 5.07
CA GLY A 339 -7.52 3.92 5.00
C GLY A 339 -7.21 5.27 4.36
N ASN A 340 -6.03 5.42 3.77
CA ASN A 340 -5.65 6.70 3.16
C ASN A 340 -6.39 7.02 1.85
N ALA A 341 -7.39 6.22 1.43
CA ALA A 341 -8.28 6.57 0.34
C ALA A 341 -9.06 7.87 0.66
N GLY A 342 -9.56 8.02 1.90
CA GLY A 342 -10.19 9.25 2.36
C GLY A 342 -9.25 10.45 2.28
N PHE A 343 -7.99 10.26 2.65
CA PHE A 343 -6.96 11.30 2.51
C PHE A 343 -6.73 11.71 1.05
N ALA A 344 -6.60 10.74 0.13
CA ALA A 344 -6.46 11.02 -1.29
C ALA A 344 -7.70 11.76 -1.86
N ARG A 345 -8.90 11.46 -1.36
CA ARG A 345 -10.14 12.14 -1.74
C ARG A 345 -10.14 13.62 -1.32
N HIS A 346 -9.62 13.96 -0.14
CA HIS A 346 -9.41 15.34 0.28
C HIS A 346 -8.48 16.08 -0.67
N MET A 347 -7.37 15.47 -1.10
CA MET A 347 -6.43 16.08 -2.03
C MET A 347 -7.08 16.32 -3.40
N VAL A 348 -7.80 15.33 -3.93
CA VAL A 348 -8.48 15.45 -5.23
C VAL A 348 -9.60 16.49 -5.18
N LYS A 349 -10.38 16.55 -4.09
CA LYS A 349 -11.40 17.60 -3.88
C LYS A 349 -10.78 19.00 -3.84
N ALA A 350 -9.59 19.14 -3.23
CA ALA A 350 -8.86 20.42 -3.22
C ALA A 350 -8.33 20.83 -4.60
N LEU A 351 -7.92 19.84 -5.44
CA LEU A 351 -7.46 20.08 -6.81
C LEU A 351 -8.62 20.34 -7.79
N VAL A 352 -9.68 19.55 -7.70
CA VAL A 352 -10.85 19.57 -8.58
C VAL A 352 -12.11 19.61 -7.71
N PRO A 353 -12.62 20.81 -7.35
CA PRO A 353 -13.72 20.95 -6.39
C PRO A 353 -15.00 20.19 -6.73
N ASP A 354 -15.29 19.98 -8.01
CA ASP A 354 -16.49 19.27 -8.48
C ASP A 354 -16.31 17.73 -8.54
N SER A 355 -15.14 17.23 -8.16
CA SER A 355 -14.82 15.79 -8.22
C SER A 355 -15.55 14.93 -7.22
N ILE A 356 -15.98 15.49 -6.11
CA ILE A 356 -16.73 14.81 -5.05
C ILE A 356 -17.82 15.75 -4.55
N GLU A 357 -19.04 15.28 -4.43
CA GLU A 357 -20.18 16.10 -4.00
C GLU A 357 -20.08 16.55 -2.54
N GLY A 358 -20.71 17.66 -2.23
CA GLY A 358 -20.86 18.17 -0.87
C GLY A 358 -19.63 18.91 -0.30
N PRO A 359 -19.68 19.26 0.99
CA PRO A 359 -18.63 20.04 1.65
C PRO A 359 -17.35 19.23 1.91
N VAL A 360 -16.25 19.96 2.18
CA VAL A 360 -14.96 19.35 2.57
C VAL A 360 -15.02 18.98 4.05
N LEU A 361 -15.60 17.84 4.34
CA LEU A 361 -15.73 17.26 5.67
C LEU A 361 -15.28 15.81 5.62
N LEU A 362 -14.68 15.29 6.69
CA LEU A 362 -14.17 13.92 6.78
C LEU A 362 -15.24 12.87 6.42
N ASP A 363 -16.44 12.99 7.01
CA ASP A 363 -17.56 12.10 6.74
C ASP A 363 -18.03 12.17 5.29
N ASN A 364 -18.29 13.38 4.82
CA ASN A 364 -18.78 13.61 3.46
C ASN A 364 -17.83 13.05 2.42
N LEU A 365 -16.54 13.38 2.49
CA LEU A 365 -15.57 12.93 1.51
C LEU A 365 -15.33 11.42 1.56
N CYS A 366 -15.49 10.80 2.73
CA CYS A 366 -15.40 9.34 2.85
C CYS A 366 -16.56 8.61 2.17
N HIS A 367 -17.78 9.15 2.21
CA HIS A 367 -19.00 8.46 1.77
C HIS A 367 -19.55 8.91 0.41
N SER A 368 -19.29 10.15 -0.01
CA SER A 368 -19.80 10.68 -1.29
C SER A 368 -19.18 9.97 -2.50
N ARG A 369 -19.91 9.94 -3.59
CA ARG A 369 -19.45 9.38 -4.86
C ARG A 369 -18.48 10.30 -5.57
N ILE A 370 -17.63 9.70 -6.39
CA ILE A 370 -16.67 10.43 -7.24
C ILE A 370 -17.37 10.80 -8.55
N ASN A 371 -17.31 12.08 -8.90
CA ASN A 371 -17.68 12.56 -10.22
C ASN A 371 -16.44 12.46 -11.14
N PHE A 372 -16.25 11.30 -11.74
CA PHE A 372 -15.12 11.04 -12.63
C PHE A 372 -15.07 11.97 -13.84
N SER A 373 -16.23 12.43 -14.34
CA SER A 373 -16.30 13.34 -15.49
C SER A 373 -15.72 14.72 -15.19
N ALA A 374 -15.63 15.13 -13.92
CA ALA A 374 -15.04 16.40 -13.53
C ALA A 374 -13.51 16.39 -13.52
N LEU A 375 -12.86 15.22 -13.48
CA LEU A 375 -11.42 15.10 -13.25
C LEU A 375 -10.59 15.59 -14.44
N ASP A 376 -11.02 15.30 -15.69
CA ASP A 376 -10.24 15.59 -16.90
C ASP A 376 -11.02 16.44 -17.91
N GLN A 377 -11.61 17.57 -17.45
CA GLN A 377 -12.34 18.50 -18.31
C GLN A 377 -11.41 19.45 -19.05
N SER A 378 -11.63 19.61 -20.36
CA SER A 378 -10.90 20.58 -21.17
C SER A 378 -11.05 22.00 -20.61
N GLY A 379 -9.96 22.78 -20.65
CA GLY A 379 -9.93 24.16 -20.17
C GLY A 379 -9.70 24.32 -18.66
N ARG A 380 -9.69 23.25 -17.88
CA ARG A 380 -9.29 23.33 -16.46
C ARG A 380 -7.77 23.45 -16.32
N VAL A 381 -7.36 24.27 -15.36
CA VAL A 381 -5.94 24.50 -15.03
C VAL A 381 -5.30 23.23 -14.45
N THR A 382 -6.05 22.50 -13.64
CA THR A 382 -5.60 21.19 -13.09
C THR A 382 -6.51 20.09 -13.59
N ARG A 383 -5.91 19.06 -14.18
CA ARG A 383 -6.60 17.88 -14.73
C ARG A 383 -6.01 16.59 -14.15
N ILE A 384 -6.84 15.58 -13.96
CA ILE A 384 -6.44 14.25 -13.51
C ILE A 384 -6.99 13.25 -14.51
N ARG A 385 -6.10 12.64 -15.31
CA ARG A 385 -6.43 11.67 -16.35
C ARG A 385 -6.14 10.27 -15.81
N LEU A 386 -7.20 9.49 -15.63
CA LEU A 386 -7.17 8.12 -15.13
C LEU A 386 -7.11 7.10 -16.28
N GLY A 387 -6.64 5.88 -15.98
CA GLY A 387 -6.44 4.83 -16.98
C GLY A 387 -5.39 5.21 -18.04
N ALA A 388 -4.50 6.15 -17.72
CA ALA A 388 -3.47 6.70 -18.60
C ALA A 388 -2.08 6.27 -18.12
N THR A 389 -1.54 5.22 -18.72
CA THR A 389 -0.22 4.69 -18.37
C THR A 389 0.86 5.43 -19.13
N ALA A 390 1.67 6.25 -18.44
CA ALA A 390 2.84 6.88 -19.07
C ALA A 390 3.84 5.81 -19.50
N VAL A 391 4.20 5.80 -20.78
CA VAL A 391 5.08 4.79 -21.40
C VAL A 391 6.39 5.38 -21.92
N TRP A 392 6.44 6.70 -22.07
CA TRP A 392 7.60 7.42 -22.58
C TRP A 392 7.66 8.83 -22.02
N VAL A 393 8.80 9.23 -21.48
CA VAL A 393 9.11 10.61 -21.05
C VAL A 393 10.51 10.92 -21.54
N LYS A 394 10.67 12.02 -22.29
CA LYS A 394 11.97 12.39 -22.85
C LYS A 394 12.00 13.89 -23.16
N HIS A 395 13.14 14.55 -22.91
CA HIS A 395 13.37 15.91 -23.34
C HIS A 395 13.37 16.05 -24.87
N GLN A 396 12.91 17.20 -25.36
CA GLN A 396 12.99 17.53 -26.78
C GLN A 396 14.42 18.06 -27.10
N GLY A 397 15.37 17.14 -27.30
CA GLY A 397 16.77 17.44 -27.54
C GLY A 397 17.64 17.30 -26.28
N ASP A 398 18.61 18.19 -26.12
CA ASP A 398 19.54 18.23 -25.00
C ASP A 398 18.80 18.58 -23.68
N PRO A 399 18.84 17.74 -22.65
CA PRO A 399 18.17 18.01 -21.37
C PRO A 399 18.44 19.36 -20.76
N GLU A 400 19.69 19.85 -20.86
CA GLU A 400 20.11 21.14 -20.28
C GLU A 400 19.56 22.37 -21.03
N LYS A 401 19.13 22.18 -22.30
CA LYS A 401 18.68 23.25 -23.19
C LYS A 401 17.23 23.12 -23.62
N SER A 402 16.60 22.02 -23.30
CA SER A 402 15.25 21.72 -23.74
C SER A 402 14.22 22.66 -23.10
N GLU A 403 13.28 23.15 -23.91
CA GLU A 403 12.13 23.91 -23.40
C GLU A 403 10.96 22.99 -23.00
N PHE A 404 10.90 21.79 -23.56
CA PHE A 404 9.80 20.85 -23.38
C PHE A 404 10.28 19.42 -23.17
N VAL A 405 9.41 18.68 -22.51
CA VAL A 405 9.47 17.22 -22.36
C VAL A 405 8.28 16.62 -23.08
N ASP A 406 8.52 15.62 -23.93
CA ASP A 406 7.47 14.79 -24.50
C ASP A 406 7.03 13.73 -23.49
N VAL A 407 5.73 13.62 -23.30
CA VAL A 407 5.11 12.60 -22.48
C VAL A 407 4.15 11.79 -23.35
N LEU A 408 4.43 10.50 -23.51
CA LEU A 408 3.51 9.58 -24.17
C LEU A 408 2.86 8.69 -23.10
N TYR A 409 1.57 8.48 -23.28
CA TYR A 409 0.78 7.60 -22.42
C TYR A 409 -0.14 6.73 -23.26
N GLU A 410 -0.37 5.52 -22.76
CA GLU A 410 -1.35 4.60 -23.34
C GLU A 410 -2.65 4.72 -22.55
N GLN A 411 -3.76 4.81 -23.28
CA GLN A 411 -5.12 4.81 -22.72
C GLN A 411 -6.05 4.06 -23.69
N GLY A 412 -6.72 3.03 -23.20
CA GLY A 412 -7.64 2.24 -24.02
C GLY A 412 -7.00 1.59 -25.25
N GLY A 413 -5.72 1.20 -25.16
CA GLY A 413 -4.98 0.58 -26.27
C GLY A 413 -4.40 1.57 -27.31
N THR A 414 -4.62 2.87 -27.14
CA THR A 414 -4.08 3.92 -28.01
C THR A 414 -2.99 4.70 -27.28
N VAL A 415 -1.89 4.98 -27.99
CA VAL A 415 -0.81 5.82 -27.47
C VAL A 415 -1.06 7.27 -27.86
N TYR A 416 -1.04 8.15 -26.86
CA TYR A 416 -1.21 9.58 -27.00
C TYR A 416 0.08 10.32 -26.64
N ARG A 417 0.29 11.50 -27.24
CA ARG A 417 1.42 12.38 -26.95
C ARG A 417 0.94 13.76 -26.50
N LEU A 418 1.47 14.24 -25.39
CA LEU A 418 1.38 15.63 -24.94
C LEU A 418 2.78 16.21 -24.67
N ARG A 419 2.87 17.50 -24.46
CA ARG A 419 4.10 18.20 -24.08
C ARG A 419 3.96 18.85 -22.72
N ALA A 420 5.08 18.96 -22.01
CA ALA A 420 5.13 19.68 -20.73
C ALA A 420 6.41 20.51 -20.62
N ARG A 421 6.34 21.67 -19.95
CA ARG A 421 7.52 22.49 -19.64
C ARG A 421 8.33 21.90 -18.49
N SER A 422 7.71 21.10 -17.65
CA SER A 422 8.35 20.36 -16.58
C SER A 422 7.59 19.06 -16.31
N VAL A 423 8.28 18.07 -15.72
CA VAL A 423 7.69 16.78 -15.39
C VAL A 423 8.06 16.39 -13.96
N VAL A 424 7.08 15.91 -13.19
CA VAL A 424 7.31 15.25 -11.91
C VAL A 424 7.06 13.75 -12.07
N MET A 425 8.10 12.94 -11.89
CA MET A 425 7.99 11.48 -11.85
C MET A 425 7.60 11.06 -10.42
N ALA A 426 6.30 10.90 -10.17
CA ALA A 426 5.71 10.52 -8.89
C ALA A 426 5.25 9.06 -8.85
N GLY A 427 5.45 8.32 -9.93
CA GLY A 427 5.24 6.87 -10.02
C GLY A 427 6.37 6.07 -9.39
N GLY A 428 6.17 4.76 -9.23
CA GLY A 428 7.13 3.90 -8.57
C GLY A 428 8.48 3.80 -9.29
N SER A 429 9.55 3.64 -8.51
CA SER A 429 10.93 3.54 -8.99
C SER A 429 11.15 2.43 -10.03
N TRP A 430 10.36 1.35 -9.94
CA TRP A 430 10.49 0.22 -10.87
C TRP A 430 10.07 0.52 -12.32
N THR A 431 9.19 1.51 -12.54
CA THR A 431 8.77 1.93 -13.88
C THR A 431 9.53 3.16 -14.35
N THR A 432 9.86 4.10 -13.47
CA THR A 432 10.48 5.39 -13.79
C THR A 432 11.75 5.22 -14.63
N LYS A 433 12.64 4.29 -14.25
CA LYS A 433 13.89 4.00 -14.98
C LYS A 433 13.69 3.49 -16.43
N HIS A 434 12.51 2.97 -16.73
CA HIS A 434 12.16 2.48 -18.07
C HIS A 434 11.37 3.51 -18.87
N VAL A 435 10.61 4.37 -18.20
CA VAL A 435 9.75 5.38 -18.81
C VAL A 435 10.56 6.62 -19.22
N VAL A 436 11.51 7.07 -18.39
CA VAL A 436 12.40 8.21 -18.70
C VAL A 436 13.51 7.73 -19.62
N ARG A 437 13.41 8.08 -20.93
CA ARG A 437 14.20 7.44 -21.98
C ARG A 437 15.64 7.95 -22.09
N ASP A 438 15.88 9.19 -21.75
CA ASP A 438 17.19 9.86 -21.76
C ASP A 438 17.84 9.94 -20.37
N LEU A 439 17.37 9.13 -19.42
CA LEU A 439 17.89 9.10 -18.05
C LEU A 439 19.40 8.85 -18.04
N PRO A 440 20.20 9.65 -17.31
CA PRO A 440 21.64 9.46 -17.20
C PRO A 440 22.03 8.11 -16.58
N THR A 441 23.19 7.59 -16.93
CA THR A 441 23.71 6.31 -16.42
C THR A 441 23.72 6.30 -14.88
N VAL A 442 24.19 7.37 -14.25
CA VAL A 442 24.24 7.49 -12.80
C VAL A 442 22.87 7.34 -12.13
N HIS A 443 21.81 7.88 -12.75
CA HIS A 443 20.43 7.72 -12.27
C HIS A 443 19.90 6.30 -12.50
N ARG A 444 20.23 5.68 -13.64
CA ARG A 444 19.85 4.27 -13.91
C ARG A 444 20.50 3.32 -12.90
N GLU A 445 21.78 3.53 -12.58
CA GLU A 445 22.51 2.77 -11.57
C GLU A 445 21.94 2.97 -10.16
N ALA A 446 21.52 4.19 -9.84
CA ALA A 446 20.82 4.47 -8.59
C ALA A 446 19.47 3.73 -8.52
N TYR A 447 18.63 3.82 -9.57
CA TYR A 447 17.37 3.08 -9.61
C TYR A 447 17.54 1.56 -9.59
N ALA A 448 18.63 1.01 -10.08
CA ALA A 448 18.91 -0.43 -10.02
C ALA A 448 19.05 -0.95 -8.59
N GLN A 449 19.31 -0.07 -7.62
CA GLN A 449 19.45 -0.39 -6.20
C GLN A 449 18.12 -0.25 -5.41
N PHE A 450 17.01 0.11 -6.07
CA PHE A 450 15.69 0.15 -5.46
C PHE A 450 15.02 -1.22 -5.58
N TYR A 451 15.36 -2.13 -4.68
CA TYR A 451 14.72 -3.44 -4.61
C TYR A 451 13.28 -3.33 -4.14
N ARG A 452 12.44 -4.22 -4.62
CA ARG A 452 10.99 -4.18 -4.38
C ARG A 452 10.44 -5.55 -4.03
N ALA A 453 9.53 -5.57 -3.08
CA ALA A 453 8.81 -6.76 -2.67
C ALA A 453 7.31 -6.66 -2.97
N PRO A 454 6.65 -7.77 -3.33
CA PRO A 454 5.20 -7.81 -3.49
C PRO A 454 4.48 -7.93 -2.15
N CYS A 455 3.21 -7.56 -2.17
CA CYS A 455 2.28 -7.77 -1.07
C CYS A 455 0.89 -8.15 -1.63
N LEU A 456 0.20 -9.03 -0.93
CA LEU A 456 -1.21 -9.30 -1.15
C LEU A 456 -2.00 -8.85 0.09
N MET A 457 -2.97 -7.95 -0.12
CA MET A 457 -3.94 -7.58 0.91
C MET A 457 -5.24 -8.32 0.62
N ALA A 458 -5.56 -9.33 1.43
CA ALA A 458 -6.80 -10.06 1.34
C ALA A 458 -7.81 -9.48 2.33
N ASN A 459 -8.86 -8.86 1.82
CA ASN A 459 -9.98 -8.36 2.61
C ASN A 459 -11.08 -9.43 2.65
N VAL A 460 -11.31 -10.00 3.82
CA VAL A 460 -12.31 -11.05 4.07
C VAL A 460 -13.47 -10.44 4.84
N ALA A 461 -14.59 -10.21 4.15
CA ALA A 461 -15.81 -9.74 4.79
C ALA A 461 -16.52 -10.92 5.44
N VAL A 462 -16.84 -10.81 6.72
CA VAL A 462 -17.57 -11.82 7.49
C VAL A 462 -18.89 -11.27 8.00
N ARG A 463 -19.92 -12.13 8.06
CA ARG A 463 -21.26 -11.74 8.49
C ARG A 463 -21.36 -11.41 9.98
N ASN A 464 -20.46 -11.96 10.78
CA ASN A 464 -20.28 -11.68 12.19
C ASN A 464 -18.89 -12.16 12.62
N TRP A 465 -18.46 -11.79 13.80
CA TRP A 465 -17.16 -12.22 14.36
C TRP A 465 -17.29 -12.91 15.72
N ARG A 466 -18.45 -13.56 15.97
CA ARG A 466 -18.71 -14.32 17.22
C ARG A 466 -17.64 -15.36 17.52
N PHE A 467 -17.09 -16.01 16.49
CA PHE A 467 -16.03 -17.00 16.65
C PHE A 467 -14.74 -16.44 17.29
N LEU A 468 -14.45 -15.13 17.16
CA LEU A 468 -13.38 -14.47 17.90
C LEU A 468 -13.85 -14.02 19.27
N TYR A 469 -15.06 -13.47 19.35
CA TYR A 469 -15.67 -13.00 20.58
C TYR A 469 -15.80 -14.10 21.62
N ASP A 470 -16.28 -15.28 21.24
CA ASP A 470 -16.47 -16.45 22.12
C ASP A 470 -15.13 -17.01 22.64
N MET A 471 -14.02 -16.72 21.95
CA MET A 471 -12.66 -17.00 22.42
C MET A 471 -12.09 -15.91 23.35
N GLY A 472 -12.81 -14.82 23.57
CA GLY A 472 -12.34 -13.64 24.32
C GLY A 472 -11.24 -12.85 23.61
N ILE A 473 -11.16 -12.92 22.27
CA ILE A 473 -10.14 -12.22 21.49
C ILE A 473 -10.75 -11.30 20.43
N THR A 474 -10.04 -10.23 20.14
CA THR A 474 -10.40 -9.26 19.10
C THR A 474 -9.45 -9.28 17.91
N GLY A 475 -8.34 -9.98 18.04
CA GLY A 475 -7.35 -10.16 16.99
C GLY A 475 -6.41 -11.31 17.30
N CYS A 476 -5.64 -11.70 16.30
CA CYS A 476 -4.72 -12.82 16.45
C CYS A 476 -3.51 -12.74 15.51
N ARG A 477 -2.45 -13.44 15.91
CA ARG A 477 -1.28 -13.76 15.10
C ARG A 477 -1.10 -15.25 14.92
N TRP A 478 -0.47 -15.59 13.82
CA TRP A 478 -0.04 -16.97 13.51
C TRP A 478 1.30 -16.92 12.76
N PHE A 479 2.01 -18.05 12.73
CA PHE A 479 3.39 -18.11 12.24
C PHE A 479 3.59 -19.17 11.15
N GLU A 480 2.51 -19.53 10.47
CA GLU A 480 2.49 -20.47 9.36
C GLU A 480 1.35 -20.15 8.38
N GLY A 481 1.43 -20.64 7.14
CA GLY A 481 0.38 -20.42 6.14
C GLY A 481 0.41 -19.04 5.50
N LEU A 482 -0.76 -18.50 5.18
CA LEU A 482 -0.93 -17.20 4.52
C LEU A 482 -1.07 -16.08 5.55
N GLY A 483 -0.26 -15.03 5.40
CA GLY A 483 -0.27 -13.89 6.31
C GLY A 483 0.24 -14.22 7.71
N ASN A 484 0.06 -13.33 8.65
CA ASN A 484 0.56 -13.51 10.01
C ASN A 484 -0.29 -12.85 11.10
N TYR A 485 -1.34 -12.11 10.74
CA TYR A 485 -2.26 -11.49 11.70
C TYR A 485 -3.55 -11.04 11.05
N MET A 486 -4.57 -10.86 11.87
CA MET A 486 -5.81 -10.12 11.58
C MET A 486 -6.42 -9.61 12.88
N GLU A 487 -7.31 -8.63 12.77
CA GLU A 487 -7.99 -8.04 13.93
C GLU A 487 -9.32 -7.43 13.54
N VAL A 488 -10.24 -7.37 14.49
CA VAL A 488 -11.47 -6.60 14.42
C VAL A 488 -11.15 -5.17 14.83
N ARG A 489 -11.49 -4.21 13.97
CA ARG A 489 -11.18 -2.80 14.17
C ARG A 489 -12.44 -1.98 14.46
N LYS A 490 -12.31 -0.99 15.32
CA LYS A 490 -13.22 0.14 15.38
C LYS A 490 -12.92 1.05 14.20
N LEU A 491 -13.91 1.28 13.35
CA LEU A 491 -13.77 2.25 12.28
C LEU A 491 -14.00 3.67 12.82
N PRO A 492 -13.28 4.67 12.32
CA PRO A 492 -13.60 6.05 12.63
C PRO A 492 -14.97 6.40 12.07
N THR A 493 -15.69 7.17 12.86
CA THR A 493 -17.02 7.66 12.57
C THR A 493 -16.91 9.16 12.57
N PHE A 494 -17.27 9.77 11.49
CA PHE A 494 -17.20 11.22 11.37
C PHE A 494 -18.57 11.87 11.55
N ALA A 495 -19.60 11.08 11.82
CA ALA A 495 -20.98 11.53 11.99
C ALA A 495 -21.55 11.06 13.33
N ALA A 496 -22.44 11.89 13.90
CA ALA A 496 -23.12 11.61 15.18
C ALA A 496 -24.01 10.33 15.16
N SER A 497 -24.30 9.77 14.01
CA SER A 497 -25.15 8.58 13.80
C SER A 497 -24.37 7.31 13.52
N SER A 498 -23.13 7.22 13.96
CA SER A 498 -22.28 6.07 13.66
C SER A 498 -22.80 4.78 14.28
N PRO A 499 -22.82 3.68 13.52
CA PRO A 499 -23.30 2.41 14.04
C PRO A 499 -22.37 1.91 15.14
N THR A 500 -22.98 1.31 16.17
CA THR A 500 -22.24 0.58 17.19
C THR A 500 -21.73 -0.73 16.63
N ILE A 501 -20.56 -1.18 17.10
CA ILE A 501 -20.03 -2.50 16.75
C ILE A 501 -20.29 -3.51 17.87
N GLY A 502 -20.75 -4.69 17.52
CA GLY A 502 -20.96 -5.83 18.43
C GLY A 502 -20.56 -7.15 17.75
N PRO A 503 -20.59 -8.27 18.49
CA PRO A 503 -20.16 -9.57 17.95
C PRO A 503 -20.95 -10.05 16.73
N ASP A 504 -22.19 -9.59 16.59
CA ASP A 504 -23.07 -9.90 15.46
C ASP A 504 -22.91 -8.93 14.28
N SER A 505 -22.14 -7.87 14.44
CA SER A 505 -21.90 -6.92 13.36
C SER A 505 -21.06 -7.57 12.26
N PRO A 506 -21.39 -7.38 10.98
CA PRO A 506 -20.48 -7.74 9.90
C PRO A 506 -19.26 -6.86 9.93
N VAL A 507 -18.09 -7.45 9.65
CA VAL A 507 -16.80 -6.74 9.64
C VAL A 507 -15.93 -7.23 8.50
N VAL A 508 -14.90 -6.45 8.15
CA VAL A 508 -13.85 -6.89 7.23
C VAL A 508 -12.58 -7.21 8.02
N LEU A 509 -12.13 -8.45 7.90
CA LEU A 509 -10.85 -8.92 8.42
C LEU A 509 -9.81 -8.79 7.31
N THR A 510 -8.81 -7.94 7.51
CA THR A 510 -7.74 -7.73 6.53
C THR A 510 -6.56 -8.61 6.87
N VAL A 511 -6.18 -9.49 5.93
CA VAL A 511 -5.00 -10.35 6.03
C VAL A 511 -3.92 -9.81 5.10
N LYS A 512 -2.80 -9.37 5.66
CA LYS A 512 -1.62 -8.96 4.90
C LYS A 512 -0.72 -10.16 4.67
N ILE A 513 -0.44 -10.46 3.41
CA ILE A 513 0.37 -11.60 2.99
C ILE A 513 1.64 -11.07 2.34
N LEU A 514 2.77 -11.40 2.93
CA LEU A 514 4.11 -11.05 2.45
C LEU A 514 4.79 -12.28 1.85
N PHE A 515 5.68 -12.04 0.91
CA PHE A 515 6.41 -13.08 0.19
C PHE A 515 7.90 -12.92 0.50
N SER A 516 8.35 -13.56 1.57
CA SER A 516 9.74 -13.51 2.05
C SER A 516 10.36 -14.90 2.01
N TYR A 517 11.61 -14.97 1.58
CA TYR A 517 12.39 -16.22 1.45
C TYR A 517 13.75 -16.02 2.11
N PRO A 518 13.82 -16.01 3.47
CA PRO A 518 15.01 -15.66 4.21
C PRO A 518 16.23 -16.49 3.81
N GLY A 519 17.35 -15.82 3.60
CA GLY A 519 18.62 -16.42 3.18
C GLY A 519 18.87 -16.38 1.67
N ALA A 520 17.87 -16.05 0.84
CA ALA A 520 18.09 -15.78 -0.57
C ALA A 520 18.52 -14.31 -0.79
N PRO A 521 19.24 -13.99 -1.89
CA PRO A 521 19.55 -12.61 -2.25
C PRO A 521 18.29 -11.76 -2.39
N ILE A 522 18.36 -10.47 -2.01
CA ILE A 522 17.22 -9.54 -1.98
C ILE A 522 16.42 -9.50 -3.29
N GLU A 523 17.12 -9.43 -4.41
CA GLU A 523 16.49 -9.40 -5.72
C GLU A 523 15.73 -10.70 -6.03
N ALA A 524 16.33 -11.85 -5.71
CA ALA A 524 15.73 -13.16 -5.90
C ALA A 524 14.48 -13.35 -5.03
N GLN A 525 14.50 -12.85 -3.78
CA GLN A 525 13.32 -12.86 -2.91
C GLN A 525 12.15 -12.08 -3.55
N GLY A 526 12.42 -10.87 -4.02
CA GLY A 526 11.41 -10.04 -4.67
C GLY A 526 10.86 -10.65 -5.96
N GLN A 527 11.72 -11.22 -6.81
CA GLN A 527 11.33 -11.89 -8.05
C GLN A 527 10.47 -13.13 -7.79
N ARG A 528 10.90 -13.99 -6.86
CA ARG A 528 10.16 -15.19 -6.46
C ARG A 528 8.80 -14.84 -5.88
N GLY A 529 8.74 -13.83 -5.00
CA GLY A 529 7.49 -13.37 -4.42
C GLY A 529 6.51 -12.85 -5.46
N ARG A 530 6.98 -12.08 -6.45
CA ARG A 530 6.14 -11.62 -7.57
C ARG A 530 5.64 -12.78 -8.43
N ALA A 531 6.49 -13.76 -8.71
CA ALA A 531 6.09 -14.95 -9.46
C ALA A 531 4.98 -15.74 -8.73
N GLU A 532 5.08 -15.90 -7.40
CA GLU A 532 4.03 -16.52 -6.59
C GLU A 532 2.75 -15.68 -6.56
N LEU A 533 2.87 -14.36 -6.33
CA LEU A 533 1.71 -13.45 -6.33
C LEU A 533 0.93 -13.51 -7.65
N VAL A 534 1.64 -13.49 -8.78
CA VAL A 534 1.03 -13.48 -10.12
C VAL A 534 0.55 -14.87 -10.55
N GLY A 535 1.33 -15.91 -10.23
CA GLY A 535 1.05 -17.29 -10.64
C GLY A 535 -0.03 -18.02 -9.85
N THR A 536 -0.47 -17.46 -8.71
CA THR A 536 -1.52 -18.07 -7.87
C THR A 536 -2.88 -17.47 -8.24
N SER A 537 -3.86 -18.31 -8.62
CA SER A 537 -5.19 -17.87 -8.99
C SER A 537 -5.98 -17.31 -7.80
N PHE A 538 -7.05 -16.53 -8.06
CA PHE A 538 -7.98 -16.11 -7.02
C PHE A 538 -8.53 -17.32 -6.27
N ARG A 539 -8.97 -18.33 -6.99
CA ARG A 539 -9.55 -19.54 -6.44
C ARG A 539 -8.59 -20.30 -5.51
N ASP A 540 -7.30 -20.37 -5.85
CA ASP A 540 -6.30 -21.01 -5.00
C ASP A 540 -6.06 -20.20 -3.71
N TYR A 541 -6.04 -18.85 -3.78
CA TYR A 541 -5.97 -18.01 -2.58
C TYR A 541 -7.24 -18.11 -1.74
N GLU A 542 -8.42 -18.07 -2.36
CA GLU A 542 -9.70 -18.23 -1.66
C GLU A 542 -9.74 -19.55 -0.88
N ARG A 543 -9.39 -20.68 -1.54
CA ARG A 543 -9.34 -21.99 -0.88
C ARG A 543 -8.40 -21.97 0.31
N ARG A 544 -7.16 -21.53 0.14
CA ARG A 544 -6.15 -21.47 1.20
C ARG A 544 -6.60 -20.59 2.38
N LEU A 545 -7.23 -19.45 2.12
CA LEU A 545 -7.78 -18.58 3.17
C LEU A 545 -8.91 -19.28 3.94
N ARG A 546 -9.84 -19.91 3.22
CA ARG A 546 -10.97 -20.63 3.84
C ARG A 546 -10.50 -21.85 4.66
N GLU A 547 -9.54 -22.62 4.13
CA GLU A 547 -8.91 -23.74 4.84
C GLU A 547 -8.21 -23.26 6.12
N GLN A 548 -7.42 -22.18 6.02
CA GLN A 548 -6.70 -21.63 7.16
C GLN A 548 -7.65 -21.10 8.24
N PHE A 549 -8.68 -20.33 7.86
CA PHE A 549 -9.66 -19.84 8.84
C PHE A 549 -10.44 -21.00 9.48
N THR A 550 -10.77 -22.02 8.71
CA THR A 550 -11.40 -23.23 9.25
C THR A 550 -10.47 -23.94 10.24
N ALA A 551 -9.20 -24.14 9.89
CA ALA A 551 -8.23 -24.75 10.79
C ALA A 551 -8.05 -23.95 12.10
N MET A 552 -8.08 -22.63 12.00
CA MET A 552 -7.93 -21.74 13.16
C MET A 552 -9.19 -21.69 14.04
N PHE A 553 -10.38 -21.62 13.45
CA PHE A 553 -11.59 -21.19 14.16
C PHE A 553 -12.75 -22.19 14.17
N ALA A 554 -12.67 -23.34 13.52
CA ALA A 554 -13.79 -24.29 13.48
C ALA A 554 -14.26 -24.72 14.91
N ARG A 555 -13.32 -24.81 15.86
CA ARG A 555 -13.64 -25.17 17.25
C ARG A 555 -14.38 -24.07 18.03
N SER A 556 -14.32 -22.83 17.56
CA SER A 556 -15.09 -21.69 18.09
C SER A 556 -16.34 -21.38 17.27
N GLY A 557 -16.85 -22.36 16.53
CA GLY A 557 -18.09 -22.26 15.79
C GLY A 557 -18.00 -21.62 14.40
N PHE A 558 -16.77 -21.36 13.91
CA PHE A 558 -16.58 -20.81 12.57
C PHE A 558 -16.85 -21.87 11.49
N ASP A 559 -17.61 -21.46 10.48
CA ASP A 559 -17.89 -22.20 9.26
C ASP A 559 -17.60 -21.28 8.07
N ALA A 560 -16.63 -21.63 7.24
CA ALA A 560 -16.19 -20.78 6.13
C ALA A 560 -17.31 -20.50 5.11
N GLN A 561 -18.23 -21.45 4.90
CA GLN A 561 -19.36 -21.29 3.98
C GLN A 561 -20.40 -20.28 4.50
N ARG A 562 -20.65 -20.31 5.81
CA ARG A 562 -21.70 -19.50 6.44
C ARG A 562 -21.23 -18.11 6.85
N HIS A 563 -19.98 -18.01 7.33
CA HIS A 563 -19.47 -16.76 7.90
C HIS A 563 -18.79 -15.86 6.88
N ILE A 564 -18.08 -16.40 5.88
CA ILE A 564 -17.43 -15.57 4.86
C ILE A 564 -18.46 -15.10 3.83
N ALA A 565 -18.69 -13.80 3.78
CA ALA A 565 -19.61 -13.18 2.85
C ALA A 565 -18.93 -12.83 1.52
N ALA A 566 -17.68 -12.33 1.56
CA ALA A 566 -16.91 -11.96 0.37
C ALA A 566 -15.40 -11.98 0.64
N ILE A 567 -14.61 -12.17 -0.40
CA ILE A 567 -13.15 -12.03 -0.37
C ILE A 567 -12.74 -11.16 -1.56
N ILE A 568 -11.95 -10.12 -1.29
CA ILE A 568 -11.32 -9.30 -2.33
C ILE A 568 -9.80 -9.39 -2.15
N LEU A 569 -9.10 -9.67 -3.24
CA LEU A 569 -7.65 -9.72 -3.29
C LEU A 569 -7.09 -8.47 -3.94
N ASN A 570 -6.24 -7.75 -3.21
CA ASN A 570 -5.53 -6.59 -3.72
C ASN A 570 -4.06 -6.96 -3.92
N ARG A 571 -3.68 -7.19 -5.18
CA ARG A 571 -2.32 -7.64 -5.56
C ARG A 571 -1.44 -6.43 -5.84
N TRP A 572 -0.38 -6.29 -5.05
CA TRP A 572 0.61 -5.23 -5.21
C TRP A 572 1.97 -5.83 -5.56
N GLY A 573 2.32 -5.86 -6.83
CA GLY A 573 3.56 -6.49 -7.30
C GLY A 573 4.83 -5.78 -6.85
N HIS A 574 4.73 -4.50 -6.51
CA HIS A 574 5.84 -3.64 -6.13
C HIS A 574 5.48 -2.73 -4.94
N ALA A 575 4.71 -3.24 -3.97
CA ALA A 575 4.15 -2.49 -2.84
C ALA A 575 5.21 -1.78 -2.02
N TYR A 576 6.32 -2.46 -1.74
CA TYR A 576 7.34 -1.98 -0.83
C TYR A 576 8.67 -1.78 -1.53
N VAL A 577 9.27 -0.60 -1.34
CA VAL A 577 10.71 -0.48 -1.41
C VAL A 577 11.33 -1.24 -0.25
N THR A 578 12.40 -1.97 -0.51
CA THR A 578 13.12 -2.77 0.47
C THR A 578 14.54 -2.20 0.60
N PRO A 579 14.77 -1.27 1.55
CA PRO A 579 16.08 -0.65 1.72
C PRO A 579 17.11 -1.66 2.25
N GLN A 580 18.09 -1.97 1.44
CA GLN A 580 19.24 -2.80 1.83
C GLN A 580 20.31 -1.97 2.51
N PRO A 581 21.34 -2.60 3.14
CA PRO A 581 22.49 -1.89 3.66
C PRO A 581 23.12 -0.93 2.64
N GLY A 582 23.32 0.33 3.04
CA GLY A 582 23.82 1.41 2.19
C GLY A 582 22.77 2.21 1.44
N PHE A 583 21.51 1.89 1.60
CA PHE A 583 20.42 2.60 0.91
C PHE A 583 20.25 4.04 1.41
N PHE A 584 20.40 4.27 2.73
CA PHE A 584 20.10 5.58 3.34
C PHE A 584 21.26 6.55 3.29
N PHE A 585 22.48 6.09 3.52
CA PHE A 585 23.65 6.97 3.68
C PHE A 585 24.83 6.59 2.78
N GLY A 586 24.64 5.64 1.87
CA GLY A 586 25.70 5.13 1.01
C GLY A 586 26.60 4.10 1.69
N LYS A 587 27.41 3.44 0.90
CA LYS A 587 28.33 2.38 1.36
C LYS A 587 29.58 2.34 0.50
N ASP A 588 30.72 1.98 1.10
CA ASP A 588 32.00 1.77 0.41
C ASP A 588 32.42 2.98 -0.46
N GLY A 589 32.21 4.21 0.06
CA GLY A 589 32.54 5.46 -0.63
C GLY A 589 31.56 5.86 -1.75
N LYS A 590 30.51 5.08 -2.00
CA LYS A 590 29.45 5.42 -2.96
C LYS A 590 28.33 6.21 -2.28
N PRO A 591 27.72 7.20 -2.97
CA PRO A 591 26.57 7.93 -2.43
C PRO A 591 25.36 7.02 -2.27
N ALA A 592 24.44 7.39 -1.38
CA ALA A 592 23.17 6.71 -1.26
C ALA A 592 22.38 6.79 -2.59
N PRO A 593 21.77 5.71 -3.06
CA PRO A 593 21.06 5.72 -4.34
C PRO A 593 19.92 6.75 -4.37
N ARG A 594 19.25 6.99 -3.25
CA ARG A 594 18.20 7.98 -3.12
C ARG A 594 18.73 9.42 -3.26
N ASP A 595 19.91 9.72 -2.75
CA ASP A 595 20.49 11.07 -2.79
C ASP A 595 20.86 11.47 -4.23
N VAL A 596 21.31 10.52 -5.05
CA VAL A 596 21.57 10.75 -6.48
C VAL A 596 20.32 11.27 -7.19
N LEU A 597 19.15 10.74 -6.86
CA LEU A 597 17.87 11.09 -7.50
C LEU A 597 17.22 12.35 -6.91
N ARG A 598 17.61 12.72 -5.69
CA ARG A 598 17.02 13.85 -4.94
C ARG A 598 17.81 15.14 -5.06
N SER A 599 19.09 15.07 -5.46
CA SER A 599 20.01 16.21 -5.43
C SER A 599 19.57 17.39 -6.29
N ALA A 600 19.08 17.11 -7.49
CA ALA A 600 18.60 18.12 -8.44
C ALA A 600 17.65 17.49 -9.46
N PRO A 601 16.85 18.31 -10.19
CA PRO A 601 16.14 17.83 -11.37
C PRO A 601 17.12 17.33 -12.43
N PHE A 602 16.72 16.36 -13.22
CA PHE A 602 17.38 16.01 -14.47
C PHE A 602 16.79 16.87 -15.58
N GLY A 603 17.45 17.95 -15.96
CA GLY A 603 16.90 18.95 -16.86
C GLY A 603 15.54 19.44 -16.36
N ARG A 604 14.45 19.10 -17.06
CA ARG A 604 13.08 19.48 -16.73
C ARG A 604 12.28 18.39 -15.97
N ILE A 605 12.94 17.33 -15.50
CA ILE A 605 12.32 16.19 -14.84
C ILE A 605 12.80 16.09 -13.39
N ALA A 606 11.87 16.20 -12.44
CA ALA A 606 12.12 15.94 -11.03
C ALA A 606 11.49 14.61 -10.57
N PHE A 607 12.07 13.97 -9.56
CA PHE A 607 11.63 12.68 -9.04
C PHE A 607 10.99 12.87 -7.67
N ALA A 608 9.77 12.36 -7.46
CA ALA A 608 8.98 12.55 -6.25
C ALA A 608 8.17 11.30 -5.91
N ASN A 609 8.78 10.35 -5.28
CA ASN A 609 8.10 9.14 -4.84
C ASN A 609 8.54 8.74 -3.43
N THR A 610 7.64 8.13 -2.66
CA THR A 610 7.90 7.61 -1.32
C THR A 610 9.12 6.69 -1.25
N ASP A 611 9.44 5.97 -2.34
CA ASP A 611 10.60 5.09 -2.42
C ASP A 611 11.92 5.81 -2.10
N LEU A 612 12.01 7.10 -2.44
CA LEU A 612 13.21 7.92 -2.20
C LEU A 612 13.51 8.11 -0.71
N GLU A 613 12.51 7.98 0.15
CA GLU A 613 12.71 8.02 1.60
C GLU A 613 13.02 6.66 2.21
N GLY A 614 12.76 5.57 1.48
CA GLY A 614 13.01 4.21 1.97
C GLY A 614 12.06 3.76 3.08
N ALA A 615 11.05 4.56 3.41
CA ALA A 615 10.01 4.23 4.38
C ALA A 615 8.64 4.57 3.78
N MET A 616 7.75 3.59 3.78
CA MET A 616 6.43 3.69 3.12
C MET A 616 5.42 4.42 4.00
N ASP A 617 5.54 5.75 4.05
CA ASP A 617 4.67 6.63 4.80
C ASP A 617 4.14 7.75 3.88
N HIS A 618 2.85 8.07 3.98
CA HIS A 618 2.26 9.09 3.12
C HIS A 618 2.83 10.50 3.39
N ARG A 619 3.36 10.77 4.60
CA ARG A 619 4.08 12.02 4.92
C ARG A 619 5.34 12.15 4.08
N ASN A 620 6.07 11.05 3.88
CA ASN A 620 7.23 11.00 2.99
C ASN A 620 6.85 11.33 1.55
N SER A 621 5.68 10.85 1.10
CA SER A 621 5.12 11.21 -0.22
C SER A 621 4.91 12.71 -0.37
N ILE A 622 4.40 13.37 0.68
CA ILE A 622 4.13 14.81 0.70
C ILE A 622 5.45 15.60 0.69
N LEU A 623 6.42 15.19 1.52
CA LEU A 623 7.72 15.86 1.63
C LEU A 623 8.52 15.76 0.33
N GLU A 624 8.56 14.57 -0.28
CA GLU A 624 9.23 14.38 -1.58
C GLU A 624 8.56 15.15 -2.71
N ALA A 625 7.23 15.25 -2.71
CA ALA A 625 6.49 16.06 -3.66
C ALA A 625 6.82 17.55 -3.50
N ASN A 626 6.87 18.06 -2.25
CA ASN A 626 7.25 19.44 -1.96
C ASN A 626 8.68 19.75 -2.44
N ARG A 627 9.64 18.88 -2.14
CA ARG A 627 11.03 19.02 -2.58
C ARG A 627 11.14 19.06 -4.11
N ALA A 628 10.54 18.10 -4.80
CA ALA A 628 10.64 17.99 -6.26
C ALA A 628 9.99 19.17 -6.98
N VAL A 629 8.82 19.61 -6.52
CA VAL A 629 8.15 20.80 -7.08
C VAL A 629 8.93 22.06 -6.78
N GLY A 630 9.46 22.24 -5.56
CA GLY A 630 10.32 23.37 -5.22
C GLY A 630 11.53 23.45 -6.16
N GLN A 631 12.22 22.34 -6.41
CA GLN A 631 13.33 22.28 -7.35
C GLN A 631 12.93 22.71 -8.78
N LEU A 632 11.77 22.29 -9.29
CA LEU A 632 11.29 22.68 -10.61
C LEU A 632 10.94 24.17 -10.67
N LEU A 633 10.30 24.70 -9.63
CA LEU A 633 9.95 26.11 -9.57
C LEU A 633 11.20 27.01 -9.51
N ASP A 634 12.19 26.63 -8.69
CA ASP A 634 13.38 27.43 -8.42
C ASP A 634 14.42 27.35 -9.55
N GLN A 635 14.54 26.21 -10.23
CA GLN A 635 15.65 25.94 -11.15
C GLN A 635 15.22 25.83 -12.63
N VAL A 636 13.94 25.55 -12.90
CA VAL A 636 13.47 25.20 -14.25
C VAL A 636 12.44 26.19 -14.80
N LEU A 637 11.51 26.65 -13.96
CA LEU A 637 10.37 27.46 -14.40
C LEU A 637 10.53 28.97 -14.13
N THR A 638 11.59 29.38 -13.47
CA THR A 638 11.94 30.78 -13.24
C THR A 638 12.63 31.45 -14.42
N ALA A 639 13.03 30.68 -15.44
CA ALA A 639 13.71 31.18 -16.65
C ALA A 639 12.73 31.56 -17.75
#